data_6821b025339413bafff0ec30dee85aea
#
_entry.id   6821b025339413bafff0ec30dee85aea
#
_cell.length_a   1.000
_cell.length_b   1.000
_cell.length_c   1.000
_cell.angle_alpha   90.00
_cell.angle_beta   90.00
_cell.angle_gamma   90.00
#
_symmetry.space_group_name_H-M   'P 1'
#
loop_
_entity.id
_entity.type
_entity.pdbx_description
1 polymer ?
#
loop_
_entity_poly.entity_id
_entity_poly.type
_entity_poly.pdbx_seq_one_letter_code
_entity_poly.pdbx_strand_id
1 'polypeptide(L)'
;MKFGNTVVKHRRIILIAALVLLIPSVLGVIATRINYDMLYYLPEDIETVQGQNVLLDEFGKGGFSIVVVEDMKSDDVSRMSKRIEEVDHVDSVIDLESILDPSIPRSMLPDIVNDSINNPDASMIVVFFDSSTSSEETLNAVSDIREILTKTSYISGMSSLVLDLKNLCEREEAKYVAVAVVMALAAMMLLLDSFAIPFLFLIGIGMAILYNMGTNILFGEISFITMAIAAVLQLAVTMDYSIFLWHRYTEKLDEAEQGDSGEDGKELERRAMAEAINDTLTSVAGSSITTIAGFLALCFMTYTMGRDLGLVMAKGVMFGVLASVTVLPVMILKFSGLLRKTRHRSLIPDMTGFAHILTGRYWAYILVFVIALVPAVIFYNQKNVVYDFTKMFSSNAESMADEDKQFMIANDKLREDFDIGTSHIIIADADLPAKEGRAMCKEIEELDGVKSVLGIDALLGTAIPRNMLPDQVGEALIGDQHQMILVNCAYRVSTEECNNQIDRINEIMDKYDASAALIGEGPATKDLIQITGRDFTVVNWISIGMVFVIILLVLKSASLPVILVLAIEFAIILNLGICGYTGLELPFIVPVLISTIQLGSTVDYAILLSTRYKQERIGGRKKRDAIEEAAHTSIPSIIVSALGFFTATVGVAVYSDIAIISTVCGLMARGAVISMFTVIFLLPSLLMASDKLICRTTVGMKESINEHSPVNGDAAIC
;
A
#
# COMPACT_ATOMS: atom_id res chain seq x y z
N MET A 1 14.66 34.25 7.77
CA MET A 1 13.98 35.31 8.56
C MET A 1 12.65 35.80 8.00
N LYS A 2 12.45 35.87 6.68
CA LYS A 2 11.21 36.43 6.11
C LYS A 2 9.95 35.57 6.26
N PHE A 3 10.03 34.23 6.12
CA PHE A 3 8.85 33.37 6.10
C PHE A 3 8.17 33.24 7.47
N GLY A 4 8.90 32.90 8.54
CA GLY A 4 8.34 32.77 9.88
C GLY A 4 7.67 34.04 10.37
N ASN A 5 8.28 35.21 10.12
CA ASN A 5 7.69 36.52 10.45
C ASN A 5 6.37 36.75 9.67
N THR A 6 6.31 36.32 8.42
CA THR A 6 5.07 36.41 7.59
C THR A 6 3.94 35.55 8.15
N VAL A 7 4.24 34.31 8.57
CA VAL A 7 3.28 33.40 9.19
C VAL A 7 2.73 33.98 10.50
N VAL A 8 3.61 34.44 11.39
CA VAL A 8 3.22 35.03 12.67
C VAL A 8 2.40 36.33 12.49
N LYS A 9 2.77 37.18 11.52
CA LYS A 9 2.05 38.41 11.20
C LYS A 9 0.63 38.16 10.68
N HIS A 10 0.46 37.18 9.77
CA HIS A 10 -0.82 36.88 9.12
C HIS A 10 -1.59 35.73 9.78
N ARG A 11 -1.28 35.37 11.04
CA ARG A 11 -1.84 34.21 11.75
C ARG A 11 -3.35 34.08 11.71
N ARG A 12 -4.11 35.20 11.77
CA ARG A 12 -5.59 35.17 11.72
C ARG A 12 -6.08 34.76 10.33
N ILE A 13 -5.47 35.29 9.28
CA ILE A 13 -5.81 34.99 7.90
C ILE A 13 -5.51 33.52 7.58
N ILE A 14 -4.35 33.02 8.02
CA ILE A 14 -3.95 31.61 7.82
C ILE A 14 -4.95 30.68 8.48
N LEU A 15 -5.38 30.93 9.72
CA LEU A 15 -6.34 30.08 10.41
C LEU A 15 -7.72 30.09 9.72
N ILE A 16 -8.19 31.27 9.29
CA ILE A 16 -9.47 31.41 8.58
C ILE A 16 -9.41 30.69 7.24
N ALA A 17 -8.33 30.91 6.46
CA ALA A 17 -8.12 30.26 5.18
C ALA A 17 -8.08 28.72 5.34
N ALA A 18 -7.37 28.23 6.35
CA ALA A 18 -7.31 26.81 6.63
C ALA A 18 -8.72 26.24 6.94
N LEU A 19 -9.52 26.92 7.77
CA LEU A 19 -10.90 26.47 8.05
C LEU A 19 -11.81 26.53 6.83
N VAL A 20 -11.69 27.55 5.99
CA VAL A 20 -12.48 27.67 4.76
C VAL A 20 -12.13 26.59 3.75
N LEU A 21 -10.86 26.21 3.63
CA LEU A 21 -10.41 25.14 2.73
C LEU A 21 -10.88 23.73 3.17
N LEU A 22 -11.31 23.55 4.43
CA LEU A 22 -11.91 22.28 4.84
C LEU A 22 -13.23 21.98 4.11
N ILE A 23 -14.01 23.01 3.77
CA ILE A 23 -15.31 22.82 3.11
C ILE A 23 -15.16 22.09 1.77
N PRO A 24 -14.39 22.63 0.79
CA PRO A 24 -14.18 21.92 -0.49
C PRO A 24 -13.44 20.60 -0.30
N SER A 25 -12.59 20.46 0.73
CA SER A 25 -11.89 19.21 0.98
C SER A 25 -12.83 18.10 1.43
N VAL A 26 -13.78 18.38 2.31
CA VAL A 26 -14.80 17.40 2.74
C VAL A 26 -15.69 17.00 1.55
N LEU A 27 -16.12 17.96 0.73
CA LEU A 27 -16.88 17.66 -0.48
C LEU A 27 -16.06 16.79 -1.46
N GLY A 28 -14.77 17.04 -1.59
CA GLY A 28 -13.88 16.25 -2.43
C GLY A 28 -13.70 14.82 -1.92
N VAL A 29 -13.62 14.60 -0.59
CA VAL A 29 -13.59 13.25 -0.01
C VAL A 29 -14.84 12.46 -0.39
N ILE A 30 -16.01 13.07 -0.25
CA ILE A 30 -17.29 12.39 -0.55
C ILE A 30 -17.43 12.09 -2.05
N ALA A 31 -16.87 12.94 -2.92
CA ALA A 31 -16.99 12.81 -4.36
C ALA A 31 -15.88 11.96 -5.01
N THR A 32 -14.85 11.56 -4.25
CA THR A 32 -13.78 10.67 -4.75
C THR A 32 -14.29 9.23 -4.81
N ARG A 33 -14.18 8.59 -5.98
CA ARG A 33 -14.50 7.17 -6.15
C ARG A 33 -13.36 6.30 -5.63
N ILE A 34 -13.72 5.18 -5.01
CA ILE A 34 -12.77 4.19 -4.50
C ILE A 34 -12.94 2.91 -5.30
N ASN A 35 -11.85 2.44 -5.91
CA ASN A 35 -11.84 1.18 -6.65
C ASN A 35 -11.27 0.07 -5.77
N TYR A 36 -12.02 -1.02 -5.64
CA TYR A 36 -11.68 -2.18 -4.81
C TYR A 36 -11.12 -3.35 -5.62
N ASP A 37 -11.13 -3.26 -6.96
CA ASP A 37 -10.57 -4.29 -7.84
C ASP A 37 -9.06 -4.08 -8.04
N MET A 38 -8.29 -5.04 -7.58
CA MET A 38 -6.83 -5.00 -7.74
C MET A 38 -6.40 -5.27 -9.18
N LEU A 39 -7.14 -6.06 -9.95
CA LEU A 39 -6.79 -6.38 -11.34
C LEU A 39 -7.03 -5.21 -12.30
N TYR A 40 -7.91 -4.28 -11.93
CA TYR A 40 -8.15 -3.03 -12.67
C TYR A 40 -6.87 -2.20 -12.90
N TYR A 41 -5.88 -2.34 -12.01
CA TYR A 41 -4.63 -1.57 -12.08
C TYR A 41 -3.54 -2.21 -12.95
N LEU A 42 -3.86 -3.29 -13.67
CA LEU A 42 -2.99 -3.86 -14.69
C LEU A 42 -2.84 -2.89 -15.88
N PRO A 43 -1.70 -2.91 -16.60
CA PRO A 43 -1.50 -2.06 -17.78
C PRO A 43 -2.49 -2.38 -18.90
N GLU A 44 -2.95 -1.36 -19.61
CA GLU A 44 -3.91 -1.51 -20.71
C GLU A 44 -3.34 -2.23 -21.95
N ASP A 45 -2.01 -2.34 -22.06
CA ASP A 45 -1.31 -2.90 -23.21
C ASP A 45 -1.09 -4.42 -23.13
N ILE A 46 -1.50 -5.09 -22.03
CA ILE A 46 -1.42 -6.54 -21.89
C ILE A 46 -2.62 -7.25 -22.49
N GLU A 47 -2.40 -8.45 -23.03
CA GLU A 47 -3.42 -9.25 -23.73
C GLU A 47 -4.65 -9.54 -22.87
N THR A 48 -4.44 -9.83 -21.58
CA THR A 48 -5.53 -10.13 -20.64
C THR A 48 -6.48 -8.94 -20.48
N VAL A 49 -5.96 -7.71 -20.39
CA VAL A 49 -6.79 -6.49 -20.28
C VAL A 49 -7.45 -6.15 -21.62
N GLN A 50 -6.74 -6.34 -22.74
CA GLN A 50 -7.30 -6.13 -24.06
C GLN A 50 -8.45 -7.11 -24.34
N GLY A 51 -8.28 -8.40 -24.01
CA GLY A 51 -9.34 -9.39 -24.12
C GLY A 51 -10.54 -9.09 -23.21
N GLN A 52 -10.30 -8.55 -22.00
CA GLN A 52 -11.38 -8.10 -21.11
C GLN A 52 -12.17 -6.93 -21.72
N ASN A 53 -11.49 -6.00 -22.41
CA ASN A 53 -12.15 -4.90 -23.12
C ASN A 53 -12.99 -5.42 -24.30
N VAL A 54 -12.51 -6.42 -25.05
CA VAL A 54 -13.29 -7.08 -26.11
C VAL A 54 -14.54 -7.75 -25.51
N LEU A 55 -14.42 -8.41 -24.38
CA LEU A 55 -15.57 -9.01 -23.69
C LEU A 55 -16.64 -7.96 -23.34
N LEU A 56 -16.22 -6.78 -22.88
CA LEU A 56 -17.15 -5.68 -22.58
C LEU A 56 -17.72 -5.04 -23.84
N ASP A 57 -16.87 -4.66 -24.78
CA ASP A 57 -17.26 -3.84 -25.94
C ASP A 57 -18.08 -4.60 -26.97
N GLU A 58 -17.76 -5.89 -27.21
CA GLU A 58 -18.40 -6.70 -28.25
C GLU A 58 -19.53 -7.57 -27.70
N PHE A 59 -19.32 -8.17 -26.52
CA PHE A 59 -20.33 -9.06 -25.91
C PHE A 59 -21.23 -8.36 -24.92
N GLY A 60 -20.96 -7.08 -24.59
CA GLY A 60 -21.70 -6.35 -23.55
C GLY A 60 -21.49 -6.92 -22.14
N LYS A 61 -20.44 -7.76 -21.91
CA LYS A 61 -20.17 -8.47 -20.67
C LYS A 61 -18.94 -7.91 -19.99
N GLY A 62 -19.14 -7.09 -18.97
CA GLY A 62 -18.04 -6.47 -18.20
C GLY A 62 -17.48 -7.34 -17.08
N GLY A 63 -18.23 -8.34 -16.64
CA GLY A 63 -17.83 -9.27 -15.60
C GLY A 63 -18.76 -10.48 -15.55
N PHE A 64 -18.34 -11.51 -14.79
CA PHE A 64 -19.19 -12.67 -14.55
C PHE A 64 -19.03 -13.17 -13.11
N SER A 65 -20.06 -13.86 -12.64
CA SER A 65 -20.09 -14.58 -11.37
C SER A 65 -20.72 -15.96 -11.54
N ILE A 66 -20.41 -16.86 -10.63
CA ILE A 66 -20.96 -18.21 -10.61
C ILE A 66 -21.78 -18.38 -9.34
N VAL A 67 -23.05 -18.76 -9.49
CA VAL A 67 -23.91 -19.11 -8.36
C VAL A 67 -23.94 -20.62 -8.22
N VAL A 68 -23.57 -21.12 -7.05
CA VAL A 68 -23.68 -22.52 -6.66
C VAL A 68 -24.97 -22.69 -5.84
N VAL A 69 -25.78 -23.66 -6.20
CA VAL A 69 -27.07 -23.94 -5.54
C VAL A 69 -27.07 -25.40 -5.10
N GLU A 70 -27.09 -25.65 -3.79
CA GLU A 70 -27.14 -27.00 -3.18
C GLU A 70 -28.60 -27.40 -2.81
N ASP A 71 -28.89 -28.66 -2.82
CA ASP A 71 -30.14 -29.29 -2.32
C ASP A 71 -31.44 -28.68 -2.89
N MET A 72 -31.41 -28.19 -4.14
CA MET A 72 -32.58 -27.57 -4.77
C MET A 72 -33.03 -28.37 -5.99
N LYS A 73 -34.36 -28.42 -6.22
CA LYS A 73 -34.92 -29.05 -7.41
C LYS A 73 -34.68 -28.19 -8.66
N SER A 74 -34.51 -28.81 -9.80
CA SER A 74 -34.28 -28.15 -11.09
C SER A 74 -35.31 -27.04 -11.40
N ASP A 75 -36.62 -27.30 -11.17
CA ASP A 75 -37.66 -26.27 -11.36
C ASP A 75 -37.53 -25.07 -10.46
N ASP A 76 -36.95 -25.24 -9.25
CA ASP A 76 -36.71 -24.17 -8.31
C ASP A 76 -35.43 -23.38 -8.68
N VAL A 77 -34.42 -24.09 -9.19
CA VAL A 77 -33.17 -23.47 -9.74
C VAL A 77 -33.53 -22.59 -10.93
N SER A 78 -34.32 -23.08 -11.88
CA SER A 78 -34.77 -22.33 -13.06
C SER A 78 -35.61 -21.10 -12.69
N ARG A 79 -36.43 -21.20 -11.64
CA ARG A 79 -37.15 -20.02 -11.12
C ARG A 79 -36.21 -19.01 -10.47
N MET A 80 -35.17 -19.46 -9.81
CA MET A 80 -34.14 -18.59 -9.25
C MET A 80 -33.35 -17.91 -10.37
N SER A 81 -32.92 -18.67 -11.40
CA SER A 81 -32.22 -18.16 -12.57
C SER A 81 -32.99 -17.02 -13.25
N LYS A 82 -34.29 -17.20 -13.49
CA LYS A 82 -35.15 -16.15 -14.07
C LYS A 82 -35.26 -14.90 -13.18
N ARG A 83 -35.29 -15.08 -11.86
CA ARG A 83 -35.31 -13.95 -10.95
C ARG A 83 -33.96 -13.20 -10.92
N ILE A 84 -32.86 -13.93 -11.11
CA ILE A 84 -31.54 -13.32 -11.23
C ILE A 84 -31.43 -12.56 -12.55
N GLU A 85 -31.97 -13.08 -13.64
CA GLU A 85 -32.01 -12.43 -14.96
C GLU A 85 -32.82 -11.10 -14.96
N GLU A 86 -33.82 -10.99 -14.06
CA GLU A 86 -34.63 -9.77 -13.87
C GLU A 86 -33.92 -8.69 -13.04
N VAL A 87 -32.73 -8.96 -12.48
CA VAL A 87 -31.96 -7.97 -11.71
C VAL A 87 -31.34 -6.93 -12.65
N ASP A 88 -31.43 -5.66 -12.28
CA ASP A 88 -30.82 -4.57 -13.05
C ASP A 88 -29.31 -4.81 -13.23
N HIS A 89 -28.77 -4.56 -14.43
CA HIS A 89 -27.36 -4.76 -14.79
C HIS A 89 -26.90 -6.23 -14.89
N VAL A 90 -27.80 -7.19 -14.82
CA VAL A 90 -27.55 -8.55 -15.30
C VAL A 90 -27.83 -8.60 -16.80
N ASP A 91 -26.80 -8.94 -17.60
CA ASP A 91 -26.93 -9.05 -19.07
C ASP A 91 -27.55 -10.38 -19.44
N SER A 92 -27.01 -11.47 -18.92
CA SER A 92 -27.47 -12.81 -19.26
C SER A 92 -27.18 -13.81 -18.15
N VAL A 93 -28.01 -14.83 -18.07
CA VAL A 93 -27.89 -15.92 -17.09
C VAL A 93 -27.87 -17.25 -17.85
N ILE A 94 -26.85 -18.04 -17.59
CA ILE A 94 -26.70 -19.38 -18.20
C ILE A 94 -26.85 -20.44 -17.11
N ASP A 95 -27.89 -21.20 -17.18
CA ASP A 95 -28.13 -22.41 -16.38
C ASP A 95 -28.31 -23.64 -17.27
N LEU A 96 -28.41 -24.81 -16.68
CA LEU A 96 -28.57 -26.06 -17.43
C LEU A 96 -29.83 -26.08 -18.33
N GLU A 97 -30.90 -25.42 -17.86
CA GLU A 97 -32.18 -25.41 -18.60
C GLU A 97 -32.20 -24.36 -19.73
N SER A 98 -31.39 -23.28 -19.60
CA SER A 98 -31.23 -22.29 -20.67
C SER A 98 -30.45 -22.84 -21.86
N ILE A 99 -29.52 -23.79 -21.61
CA ILE A 99 -28.73 -24.45 -22.66
C ILE A 99 -29.53 -25.53 -23.37
N LEU A 100 -30.53 -26.10 -22.70
CA LEU A 100 -31.22 -27.28 -23.14
C LEU A 100 -32.72 -27.03 -23.32
N ASP A 101 -33.22 -27.40 -24.52
CA ASP A 101 -34.65 -27.52 -24.69
C ASP A 101 -35.20 -28.60 -23.70
N PRO A 102 -36.19 -28.26 -22.87
CA PRO A 102 -36.79 -29.20 -21.91
C PRO A 102 -37.28 -30.52 -22.51
N SER A 103 -37.41 -30.58 -23.84
CA SER A 103 -37.78 -31.80 -24.58
C SER A 103 -36.63 -32.76 -24.81
N ILE A 104 -35.35 -32.35 -24.57
CA ILE A 104 -34.18 -33.23 -24.76
C ILE A 104 -33.95 -34.03 -23.47
N PRO A 105 -34.03 -35.37 -23.52
CA PRO A 105 -33.73 -36.20 -22.36
C PRO A 105 -32.29 -35.97 -21.89
N ARG A 106 -32.04 -35.74 -20.60
CA ARG A 106 -30.71 -35.55 -20.00
C ARG A 106 -29.73 -36.68 -20.39
N SER A 107 -30.22 -37.89 -20.63
CA SER A 107 -29.41 -39.03 -21.10
C SER A 107 -28.86 -38.89 -22.51
N MET A 108 -29.27 -37.88 -23.28
CA MET A 108 -28.74 -37.59 -24.64
C MET A 108 -27.71 -36.48 -24.66
N LEU A 109 -27.44 -35.87 -23.51
CA LEU A 109 -26.42 -34.85 -23.37
C LEU A 109 -25.03 -35.46 -23.48
N PRO A 110 -24.05 -34.74 -24.05
CA PRO A 110 -22.65 -35.07 -23.86
C PRO A 110 -22.33 -35.16 -22.37
N ASP A 111 -21.59 -36.17 -21.95
CA ASP A 111 -21.18 -36.34 -20.55
C ASP A 111 -20.53 -35.09 -19.97
N ILE A 112 -19.81 -34.34 -20.81
CA ILE A 112 -19.18 -33.06 -20.49
C ILE A 112 -20.15 -32.01 -19.95
N VAL A 113 -21.31 -31.84 -20.58
CA VAL A 113 -22.31 -30.85 -20.16
C VAL A 113 -22.97 -31.30 -18.87
N ASN A 114 -23.23 -32.59 -18.74
CA ASN A 114 -23.88 -33.16 -17.59
C ASN A 114 -22.99 -33.14 -16.34
N ASP A 115 -21.71 -33.46 -16.51
CA ASP A 115 -20.74 -33.53 -15.41
C ASP A 115 -20.22 -32.13 -14.99
N SER A 116 -20.26 -31.12 -15.88
CA SER A 116 -19.69 -29.79 -15.64
C SER A 116 -20.66 -28.83 -14.99
N ILE A 117 -21.96 -28.97 -15.22
CA ILE A 117 -22.99 -28.00 -14.77
C ILE A 117 -23.92 -28.62 -13.73
N ASN A 118 -24.00 -29.93 -13.65
CA ASN A 118 -24.97 -30.66 -12.85
C ASN A 118 -24.31 -31.77 -12.02
N ASN A 119 -24.13 -31.47 -10.73
CA ASN A 119 -23.86 -32.50 -9.73
C ASN A 119 -25.22 -33.02 -9.18
N PRO A 120 -25.36 -34.29 -8.78
CA PRO A 120 -26.61 -34.79 -8.16
C PRO A 120 -27.13 -33.94 -7.01
N ASP A 121 -26.23 -33.31 -6.27
CA ASP A 121 -26.52 -32.55 -5.05
C ASP A 121 -26.41 -31.03 -5.22
N ALA A 122 -25.86 -30.51 -6.35
CA ALA A 122 -25.65 -29.10 -6.60
C ALA A 122 -25.87 -28.71 -8.07
N SER A 123 -26.25 -27.46 -8.32
CA SER A 123 -26.39 -26.86 -9.66
C SER A 123 -25.57 -25.55 -9.74
N MET A 124 -25.06 -25.30 -10.94
CA MET A 124 -24.26 -24.10 -11.24
C MET A 124 -25.04 -23.18 -12.18
N ILE A 125 -25.05 -21.87 -11.87
CA ILE A 125 -25.63 -20.80 -12.70
C ILE A 125 -24.51 -19.80 -12.98
N VAL A 126 -24.25 -19.49 -14.24
CA VAL A 126 -23.30 -18.44 -14.64
C VAL A 126 -24.07 -17.17 -14.91
N VAL A 127 -23.66 -16.07 -14.30
CA VAL A 127 -24.30 -14.75 -14.40
C VAL A 127 -23.31 -13.78 -15.01
N PHE A 128 -23.68 -13.15 -16.11
CA PHE A 128 -22.91 -12.09 -16.75
C PHE A 128 -23.51 -10.71 -16.44
N PHE A 129 -22.64 -9.72 -16.26
CA PHE A 129 -23.03 -8.33 -15.97
C PHE A 129 -22.69 -7.42 -17.16
N ASP A 130 -23.52 -6.42 -17.39
CA ASP A 130 -23.35 -5.42 -18.48
C ASP A 130 -22.25 -4.40 -18.19
N SER A 131 -21.71 -4.39 -16.99
CA SER A 131 -20.75 -3.41 -16.49
C SER A 131 -19.51 -4.09 -15.91
N SER A 132 -18.42 -3.34 -15.75
CA SER A 132 -17.14 -3.89 -15.25
C SER A 132 -17.25 -4.47 -13.85
N THR A 133 -16.36 -5.40 -13.53
CA THR A 133 -16.30 -6.19 -12.28
C THR A 133 -16.44 -5.35 -11.00
N SER A 134 -15.87 -4.13 -10.98
CA SER A 134 -15.85 -3.25 -9.80
C SER A 134 -16.75 -2.02 -9.93
N SER A 135 -17.58 -1.95 -10.96
CA SER A 135 -18.55 -0.86 -11.12
C SER A 135 -19.62 -0.90 -10.02
N GLU A 136 -20.17 0.25 -9.65
CA GLU A 136 -21.27 0.30 -8.66
C GLU A 136 -22.50 -0.44 -9.14
N GLU A 137 -22.75 -0.43 -10.44
CA GLU A 137 -23.83 -1.15 -11.10
C GLU A 137 -23.70 -2.65 -10.87
N THR A 138 -22.52 -3.24 -11.17
CA THR A 138 -22.26 -4.68 -10.95
C THR A 138 -22.31 -5.04 -9.45
N LEU A 139 -21.73 -4.21 -8.58
CA LEU A 139 -21.72 -4.48 -7.15
C LEU A 139 -23.14 -4.43 -6.56
N ASN A 140 -24.00 -3.53 -7.02
CA ASN A 140 -25.41 -3.49 -6.63
C ASN A 140 -26.14 -4.73 -7.14
N ALA A 141 -25.93 -5.12 -8.41
CA ALA A 141 -26.51 -6.35 -8.96
C ALA A 141 -26.12 -7.60 -8.14
N VAL A 142 -24.85 -7.74 -7.75
CA VAL A 142 -24.39 -8.84 -6.88
C VAL A 142 -25.07 -8.79 -5.50
N SER A 143 -25.26 -7.58 -4.94
CA SER A 143 -25.98 -7.39 -3.66
C SER A 143 -27.45 -7.82 -3.78
N ASP A 144 -28.14 -7.41 -4.85
CA ASP A 144 -29.55 -7.75 -5.10
C ASP A 144 -29.71 -9.25 -5.38
N ILE A 145 -28.75 -9.86 -6.11
CA ILE A 145 -28.70 -11.33 -6.28
C ILE A 145 -28.61 -12.02 -4.93
N ARG A 146 -27.75 -11.56 -4.01
CA ARG A 146 -27.62 -12.13 -2.65
C ARG A 146 -28.94 -12.10 -1.86
N GLU A 147 -29.82 -11.12 -2.09
CA GLU A 147 -31.15 -11.09 -1.48
C GLU A 147 -32.10 -12.13 -2.07
N ILE A 148 -31.87 -12.55 -3.33
CA ILE A 148 -32.63 -13.61 -4.00
C ILE A 148 -32.20 -14.99 -3.53
N LEU A 149 -30.91 -15.17 -3.21
CA LEU A 149 -30.31 -16.44 -2.84
C LEU A 149 -30.90 -17.01 -1.55
N THR A 150 -30.90 -18.33 -1.46
CA THR A 150 -31.34 -19.08 -0.28
C THR A 150 -30.14 -19.37 0.64
N LYS A 151 -30.38 -20.02 1.78
CA LYS A 151 -29.31 -20.42 2.72
C LYS A 151 -28.32 -21.46 2.14
N THR A 152 -28.71 -22.14 1.08
CA THR A 152 -27.94 -23.17 0.39
C THR A 152 -27.51 -22.73 -1.01
N SER A 153 -27.46 -21.41 -1.23
CA SER A 153 -27.05 -20.83 -2.51
C SER A 153 -25.99 -19.76 -2.28
N TYR A 154 -24.93 -19.77 -3.07
CA TYR A 154 -23.75 -18.97 -2.86
C TYR A 154 -23.29 -18.34 -4.16
N ILE A 155 -22.88 -17.07 -4.18
CA ILE A 155 -22.34 -16.39 -5.37
C ILE A 155 -20.83 -16.20 -5.24
N SER A 156 -20.09 -16.78 -6.18
CA SER A 156 -18.65 -16.68 -6.35
C SER A 156 -18.28 -15.73 -7.49
N GLY A 157 -17.01 -15.47 -7.68
CA GLY A 157 -16.47 -14.63 -8.74
C GLY A 157 -15.88 -13.33 -8.22
N MET A 158 -15.11 -12.65 -9.07
CA MET A 158 -14.34 -11.47 -8.67
C MET A 158 -15.26 -10.33 -8.19
N SER A 159 -16.42 -10.10 -8.79
CA SER A 159 -17.37 -9.05 -8.35
C SER A 159 -17.90 -9.30 -6.94
N SER A 160 -18.08 -10.57 -6.55
CA SER A 160 -18.48 -10.96 -5.19
C SER A 160 -17.37 -10.68 -4.18
N LEU A 161 -16.11 -10.97 -4.52
CA LEU A 161 -14.93 -10.62 -3.72
C LEU A 161 -14.83 -9.11 -3.51
N VAL A 162 -14.96 -8.34 -4.60
CA VAL A 162 -14.87 -6.87 -4.57
C VAL A 162 -15.97 -6.27 -3.68
N LEU A 163 -17.19 -6.81 -3.73
CA LEU A 163 -18.29 -6.38 -2.86
C LEU A 163 -18.00 -6.66 -1.37
N ASP A 164 -17.52 -7.86 -1.05
CA ASP A 164 -17.20 -8.21 0.34
C ASP A 164 -16.05 -7.35 0.86
N LEU A 165 -15.03 -7.11 0.03
CA LEU A 165 -13.90 -6.22 0.37
C LEU A 165 -14.37 -4.78 0.60
N LYS A 166 -15.25 -4.26 -0.26
CA LYS A 166 -15.86 -2.93 -0.10
C LYS A 166 -16.58 -2.81 1.24
N ASN A 167 -17.50 -3.74 1.52
CA ASN A 167 -18.29 -3.74 2.74
C ASN A 167 -17.41 -3.82 4.00
N LEU A 168 -16.36 -4.64 3.98
CA LEU A 168 -15.41 -4.77 5.07
C LEU A 168 -14.61 -3.49 5.27
N CYS A 169 -14.07 -2.90 4.18
CA CYS A 169 -13.32 -1.64 4.23
C CYS A 169 -14.17 -0.51 4.80
N GLU A 170 -15.38 -0.30 4.29
CA GLU A 170 -16.27 0.77 4.74
C GLU A 170 -16.64 0.64 6.23
N ARG A 171 -16.79 -0.59 6.71
CA ARG A 171 -17.11 -0.87 8.12
C ARG A 171 -15.91 -0.65 9.04
N GLU A 172 -14.70 -0.98 8.60
CA GLU A 172 -13.51 -0.92 9.43
C GLU A 172 -12.80 0.42 9.41
N GLU A 173 -12.85 1.16 8.29
CA GLU A 173 -12.04 2.36 8.07
C GLU A 173 -12.14 3.38 9.21
N ALA A 174 -13.34 3.79 9.58
CA ALA A 174 -13.53 4.77 10.65
C ALA A 174 -12.97 4.28 12.00
N LYS A 175 -13.04 2.99 12.26
CA LYS A 175 -12.63 2.39 13.53
C LYS A 175 -11.11 2.29 13.63
N TYR A 176 -10.41 1.77 12.60
CA TYR A 176 -8.96 1.67 12.66
C TYR A 176 -8.28 3.05 12.64
N VAL A 177 -8.84 4.05 11.92
CA VAL A 177 -8.36 5.44 12.00
C VAL A 177 -8.55 5.99 13.41
N ALA A 178 -9.67 5.75 14.05
CA ALA A 178 -9.90 6.17 15.44
C ALA A 178 -8.91 5.51 16.41
N VAL A 179 -8.64 4.21 16.25
CA VAL A 179 -7.62 3.50 17.05
C VAL A 179 -6.23 4.10 16.85
N ALA A 180 -5.83 4.37 15.60
CA ALA A 180 -4.55 5.02 15.29
C ALA A 180 -4.42 6.38 15.98
N VAL A 181 -5.46 7.22 15.90
CA VAL A 181 -5.49 8.55 16.53
C VAL A 181 -5.40 8.44 18.05
N VAL A 182 -6.14 7.54 18.68
CA VAL A 182 -6.11 7.35 20.16
C VAL A 182 -4.75 6.84 20.61
N MET A 183 -4.16 5.87 19.90
CA MET A 183 -2.85 5.32 20.23
C MET A 183 -1.75 6.38 20.06
N ALA A 184 -1.77 7.13 18.96
CA ALA A 184 -0.84 8.23 18.72
C ALA A 184 -0.98 9.34 19.79
N LEU A 185 -2.22 9.70 20.15
CA LEU A 185 -2.50 10.68 21.22
C LEU A 185 -1.92 10.22 22.56
N ALA A 186 -2.18 8.97 22.95
CA ALA A 186 -1.67 8.42 24.19
C ALA A 186 -0.13 8.42 24.25
N ALA A 187 0.52 7.99 23.16
CA ALA A 187 1.98 8.02 23.07
C ALA A 187 2.54 9.45 23.17
N MET A 188 1.97 10.39 22.44
CA MET A 188 2.43 11.79 22.47
C MET A 188 2.20 12.43 23.85
N MET A 189 1.10 12.12 24.55
CA MET A 189 0.86 12.59 25.92
C MET A 189 1.91 12.11 26.91
N LEU A 190 2.46 10.91 26.70
CA LEU A 190 3.51 10.36 27.55
C LEU A 190 4.91 10.91 27.21
N LEU A 191 5.18 11.13 25.92
CA LEU A 191 6.53 11.44 25.44
C LEU A 191 6.84 12.94 25.37
N LEU A 192 5.82 13.79 25.13
CA LEU A 192 5.98 15.24 25.08
C LEU A 192 5.85 15.87 26.49
N ASP A 193 6.18 17.15 26.59
CA ASP A 193 6.23 17.92 27.85
C ASP A 193 4.93 18.71 28.16
N SER A 194 3.85 18.49 27.41
CA SER A 194 2.53 19.11 27.62
C SER A 194 1.40 18.20 27.19
N PHE A 195 0.37 18.05 28.04
CA PHE A 195 -0.82 17.27 27.71
C PHE A 195 -1.72 17.90 26.64
N ALA A 196 -1.63 19.19 26.40
CA ALA A 196 -2.47 19.87 25.42
C ALA A 196 -1.85 19.93 24.01
N ILE A 197 -0.53 19.81 23.87
CA ILE A 197 0.14 19.92 22.56
C ILE A 197 -0.21 18.79 21.61
N PRO A 198 -0.37 17.51 22.04
CA PRO A 198 -0.79 16.42 21.15
C PRO A 198 -2.13 16.66 20.46
N PHE A 199 -3.09 17.28 21.13
CA PHE A 199 -4.38 17.63 20.51
C PHE A 199 -4.21 18.65 19.39
N LEU A 200 -3.34 19.65 19.56
CA LEU A 200 -3.08 20.63 18.51
C LEU A 200 -2.38 19.99 17.30
N PHE A 201 -1.47 19.04 17.55
CA PHE A 201 -0.84 18.27 16.50
C PHE A 201 -1.88 17.48 15.71
N LEU A 202 -2.72 16.70 16.38
CA LEU A 202 -3.74 15.89 15.74
C LEU A 202 -4.77 16.73 14.95
N ILE A 203 -5.15 17.90 15.45
CA ILE A 203 -6.02 18.80 14.70
C ILE A 203 -5.31 19.31 13.43
N GLY A 204 -4.06 19.76 13.54
CA GLY A 204 -3.28 20.21 12.39
C GLY A 204 -3.03 19.14 11.34
N ILE A 205 -2.71 17.92 11.79
CA ILE A 205 -2.49 16.76 10.93
C ILE A 205 -3.82 16.30 10.32
N GLY A 206 -4.91 16.25 11.09
CA GLY A 206 -6.25 15.93 10.61
C GLY A 206 -6.71 16.87 9.49
N MET A 207 -6.45 18.17 9.62
CA MET A 207 -6.69 19.12 8.54
C MET A 207 -5.86 18.81 7.29
N ALA A 208 -4.58 18.46 7.45
CA ALA A 208 -3.71 18.09 6.33
C ALA A 208 -4.18 16.79 5.65
N ILE A 209 -4.65 15.79 6.41
CA ILE A 209 -5.23 14.56 5.89
C ILE A 209 -6.49 14.88 5.07
N LEU A 210 -7.39 15.71 5.59
CA LEU A 210 -8.60 16.10 4.88
C LEU A 210 -8.28 16.86 3.58
N TYR A 211 -7.26 17.72 3.55
CA TYR A 211 -6.83 18.38 2.31
C TYR A 211 -6.27 17.37 1.31
N ASN A 212 -5.49 16.41 1.78
CA ASN A 212 -4.95 15.36 0.94
C ASN A 212 -6.06 14.49 0.34
N MET A 213 -6.94 13.97 1.17
CA MET A 213 -8.05 13.11 0.74
C MET A 213 -9.02 13.88 -0.18
N GLY A 214 -9.38 15.10 0.18
CA GLY A 214 -10.31 15.91 -0.60
C GLY A 214 -9.80 16.33 -1.98
N THR A 215 -8.48 16.42 -2.16
CA THR A 215 -7.89 16.70 -3.47
C THR A 215 -7.71 15.45 -4.33
N ASN A 216 -8.05 14.25 -3.84
CA ASN A 216 -8.03 13.02 -4.65
C ASN A 216 -9.08 13.02 -5.76
N ILE A 217 -10.15 13.81 -5.63
CA ILE A 217 -11.13 14.03 -6.72
C ILE A 217 -10.47 14.45 -8.06
N LEU A 218 -9.28 15.04 -8.00
CA LEU A 218 -8.53 15.43 -9.21
C LEU A 218 -7.94 14.22 -9.97
N PHE A 219 -7.88 13.06 -9.34
CA PHE A 219 -7.45 11.81 -9.96
C PHE A 219 -8.61 10.97 -10.50
N GLY A 220 -9.86 11.37 -10.20
CA GLY A 220 -11.09 10.65 -10.55
C GLY A 220 -11.41 9.55 -9.57
N GLU A 221 -10.58 8.53 -9.53
CA GLU A 221 -10.70 7.41 -8.58
C GLU A 221 -9.35 7.06 -7.95
N ILE A 222 -9.39 6.39 -6.81
CA ILE A 222 -8.22 5.89 -6.09
C ILE A 222 -8.45 4.47 -5.60
N SER A 223 -7.37 3.71 -5.42
CA SER A 223 -7.44 2.37 -4.87
C SER A 223 -7.84 2.38 -3.38
N PHE A 224 -8.58 1.35 -2.95
CA PHE A 224 -8.91 1.18 -1.53
C PHE A 224 -7.66 1.06 -0.65
N ILE A 225 -6.58 0.46 -1.16
CA ILE A 225 -5.29 0.37 -0.45
C ILE A 225 -4.73 1.77 -0.22
N THR A 226 -4.77 2.61 -1.26
CA THR A 226 -4.34 4.02 -1.15
C THR A 226 -5.18 4.77 -0.13
N MET A 227 -6.51 4.64 -0.16
CA MET A 227 -7.41 5.28 0.80
C MET A 227 -7.10 4.85 2.23
N ALA A 228 -7.03 3.56 2.48
CA ALA A 228 -6.82 2.97 3.80
C ALA A 228 -5.46 3.35 4.42
N ILE A 229 -4.38 3.26 3.62
CA ILE A 229 -3.02 3.45 4.12
C ILE A 229 -2.67 4.95 4.20
N ALA A 230 -3.17 5.76 3.27
CA ALA A 230 -2.75 7.16 3.17
C ALA A 230 -3.06 7.98 4.43
N ALA A 231 -4.24 7.80 5.03
CA ALA A 231 -4.62 8.53 6.24
C ALA A 231 -3.70 8.17 7.44
N VAL A 232 -3.47 6.88 7.65
CA VAL A 232 -2.65 6.37 8.76
C VAL A 232 -1.19 6.73 8.58
N LEU A 233 -0.68 6.54 7.36
CA LEU A 233 0.72 6.83 7.05
C LEU A 233 0.99 8.33 7.08
N GLN A 234 0.07 9.16 6.58
CA GLN A 234 0.20 10.61 6.68
C GLN A 234 0.20 11.06 8.13
N LEU A 235 -0.66 10.50 9.00
CA LEU A 235 -0.63 10.75 10.45
C LEU A 235 0.76 10.43 11.02
N ALA A 236 1.29 9.24 10.71
CA ALA A 236 2.57 8.76 11.22
C ALA A 236 3.76 9.63 10.77
N VAL A 237 3.85 9.94 9.46
CA VAL A 237 4.98 10.70 8.88
C VAL A 237 4.91 12.19 9.24
N THR A 238 3.73 12.81 9.25
CA THR A 238 3.63 14.25 9.48
C THR A 238 3.73 14.64 10.95
N MET A 239 3.55 13.68 11.85
CA MET A 239 3.73 13.90 13.29
C MET A 239 5.15 14.35 13.62
N ASP A 240 6.15 13.81 12.94
CA ASP A 240 7.57 14.12 13.13
C ASP A 240 7.87 15.61 12.90
N TYR A 241 7.28 16.19 11.86
CA TYR A 241 7.46 17.63 11.55
C TYR A 241 6.85 18.53 12.65
N SER A 242 5.74 18.10 13.23
CA SER A 242 5.07 18.79 14.33
C SER A 242 5.89 18.73 15.61
N ILE A 243 6.44 17.57 15.95
CA ILE A 243 7.33 17.35 17.09
C ILE A 243 8.59 18.21 16.96
N PHE A 244 9.18 18.21 15.76
CA PHE A 244 10.40 18.99 15.50
C PHE A 244 10.16 20.50 15.66
N LEU A 245 9.04 21.03 15.15
CA LEU A 245 8.66 22.43 15.35
C LEU A 245 8.49 22.76 16.84
N TRP A 246 7.82 21.88 17.60
CA TRP A 246 7.60 22.10 19.03
C TRP A 246 8.90 22.16 19.81
N HIS A 247 9.82 21.21 19.59
CA HIS A 247 11.12 21.19 20.24
C HIS A 247 11.94 22.46 19.92
N ARG A 248 11.94 22.89 18.65
CA ARG A 248 12.61 24.13 18.26
C ARG A 248 11.97 25.38 18.87
N TYR A 249 10.65 25.39 18.95
CA TYR A 249 9.96 26.52 19.60
C TYR A 249 10.27 26.61 21.09
N THR A 250 10.25 25.49 21.82
CA THR A 250 10.59 25.49 23.25
C THR A 250 12.03 25.85 23.49
N GLU A 251 12.99 25.36 22.71
CA GLU A 251 14.39 25.73 22.74
C GLU A 251 14.58 27.27 22.56
N LYS A 252 13.96 27.81 21.50
CA LYS A 252 14.05 29.26 21.22
C LYS A 252 13.35 30.14 22.27
N LEU A 253 12.27 29.63 22.85
CA LEU A 253 11.59 30.35 23.93
C LEU A 253 12.43 30.37 25.21
N ASP A 254 13.02 29.24 25.60
CA ASP A 254 13.91 29.15 26.77
C ASP A 254 15.18 30.02 26.60
N GLU A 255 15.78 30.04 25.37
CA GLU A 255 16.91 30.96 25.06
C GLU A 255 16.51 32.44 25.18
N ALA A 256 15.32 32.78 24.67
CA ALA A 256 14.84 34.16 24.71
C ALA A 256 14.46 34.61 26.13
N GLU A 257 13.89 33.74 26.97
CA GLU A 257 13.57 34.02 28.38
C GLU A 257 14.84 34.23 29.24
N GLN A 258 15.97 33.59 28.90
CA GLN A 258 17.26 33.77 29.59
C GLN A 258 18.00 35.05 29.16
N GLY A 259 17.70 35.55 27.94
CA GLY A 259 18.47 36.69 27.38
C GLY A 259 17.84 38.07 27.59
N ASP A 260 16.56 38.18 27.90
CA ASP A 260 15.84 39.46 27.90
C ASP A 260 14.87 39.60 29.07
N SER A 261 15.17 40.55 29.97
CA SER A 261 14.40 40.79 31.19
C SER A 261 13.32 41.88 31.04
N GLY A 262 12.99 42.36 29.84
CA GLY A 262 12.13 43.52 29.62
C GLY A 262 11.07 43.47 28.52
N GLU A 263 11.01 42.46 27.67
CA GLU A 263 10.00 42.36 26.60
C GLU A 263 8.63 41.81 27.09
N ASP A 264 7.56 42.24 26.44
CA ASP A 264 6.22 41.65 26.68
C ASP A 264 6.28 40.14 26.30
N GLY A 265 5.91 39.24 27.22
CA GLY A 265 5.99 37.82 27.05
C GLY A 265 5.28 37.27 25.77
N LYS A 266 4.27 38.01 25.28
CA LYS A 266 3.61 37.66 23.99
C LYS A 266 4.46 37.99 22.77
N GLU A 267 5.28 39.04 22.84
CA GLU A 267 6.17 39.40 21.74
C GLU A 267 7.37 38.43 21.69
N LEU A 268 7.86 38.04 22.86
CA LEU A 268 8.87 37.00 23.02
C LEU A 268 8.42 35.68 22.40
N GLU A 269 7.19 35.21 22.73
CA GLU A 269 6.59 34.00 22.11
C GLU A 269 6.51 34.08 20.57
N ARG A 270 6.14 35.25 20.03
CA ARG A 270 6.04 35.48 18.58
C ARG A 270 7.38 35.43 17.89
N ARG A 271 8.40 36.03 18.50
CA ARG A 271 9.77 36.06 17.98
C ARG A 271 10.37 34.66 18.01
N ALA A 272 10.28 33.96 19.14
CA ALA A 272 10.71 32.57 19.27
C ALA A 272 10.04 31.65 18.24
N MET A 273 8.72 31.80 18.03
CA MET A 273 8.00 31.04 17.03
C MET A 273 8.45 31.37 15.61
N ALA A 274 8.68 32.62 15.27
CA ALA A 274 9.14 32.99 13.93
C ALA A 274 10.54 32.44 13.63
N GLU A 275 11.44 32.39 14.61
CA GLU A 275 12.76 31.78 14.50
C GLU A 275 12.64 30.25 14.39
N ALA A 276 11.81 29.63 15.23
CA ALA A 276 11.53 28.18 15.17
C ALA A 276 11.00 27.74 13.81
N ILE A 277 10.05 28.48 13.21
CA ILE A 277 9.53 28.18 11.86
C ILE A 277 10.66 28.20 10.81
N ASN A 278 11.55 29.20 10.86
CA ASN A 278 12.63 29.30 9.87
C ASN A 278 13.65 28.16 10.02
N ASP A 279 14.00 27.81 11.26
CA ASP A 279 14.93 26.72 11.56
C ASP A 279 14.30 25.37 11.17
N THR A 280 13.04 25.17 11.52
CA THR A 280 12.27 23.96 11.15
C THR A 280 12.14 23.81 9.64
N LEU A 281 11.77 24.87 8.93
CA LEU A 281 11.62 24.83 7.48
C LEU A 281 12.92 24.40 6.79
N THR A 282 14.07 24.90 7.26
CA THR A 282 15.38 24.55 6.68
C THR A 282 15.73 23.08 6.93
N SER A 283 15.43 22.56 8.11
CA SER A 283 15.74 21.17 8.48
C SER A 283 14.75 20.17 7.88
N VAL A 284 13.46 20.48 7.97
CA VAL A 284 12.37 19.62 7.50
C VAL A 284 12.29 19.60 5.97
N ALA A 285 12.66 20.70 5.27
CA ALA A 285 12.64 20.70 3.81
C ALA A 285 13.56 19.64 3.20
N GLY A 286 14.72 19.39 3.80
CA GLY A 286 15.63 18.34 3.33
C GLY A 286 15.05 16.95 3.50
N SER A 287 14.44 16.66 4.65
CA SER A 287 13.86 15.36 4.97
C SER A 287 12.55 15.12 4.22
N SER A 288 11.65 16.10 4.17
CA SER A 288 10.39 15.94 3.43
C SER A 288 10.58 15.72 1.93
N ILE A 289 11.61 16.32 1.31
CA ILE A 289 11.93 16.08 -0.09
C ILE A 289 12.38 14.62 -0.30
N THR A 290 13.15 14.03 0.62
CA THR A 290 13.52 12.60 0.53
C THR A 290 12.33 11.69 0.67
N THR A 291 11.41 11.99 1.58
CA THR A 291 10.17 11.22 1.77
C THR A 291 9.26 11.32 0.55
N ILE A 292 9.05 12.53 0.02
CA ILE A 292 8.29 12.75 -1.23
C ILE A 292 8.91 11.97 -2.39
N ALA A 293 10.24 12.01 -2.53
CA ALA A 293 10.93 11.28 -3.59
C ALA A 293 10.80 9.75 -3.44
N GLY A 294 10.87 9.25 -2.21
CA GLY A 294 10.61 7.83 -1.94
C GLY A 294 9.22 7.40 -2.43
N PHE A 295 8.17 8.19 -2.12
CA PHE A 295 6.82 7.91 -2.61
C PHE A 295 6.68 8.08 -4.13
N LEU A 296 7.29 9.11 -4.73
CA LEU A 296 7.27 9.31 -6.17
C LEU A 296 7.99 8.18 -6.94
N ALA A 297 8.90 7.44 -6.29
CA ALA A 297 9.50 6.27 -6.91
C ALA A 297 8.48 5.18 -7.25
N LEU A 298 7.37 5.08 -6.50
CA LEU A 298 6.25 4.18 -6.81
C LEU A 298 5.57 4.51 -8.15
N CYS A 299 5.64 5.76 -8.61
CA CYS A 299 5.07 6.15 -9.91
C CYS A 299 5.80 5.51 -11.10
N PHE A 300 6.95 4.87 -10.89
CA PHE A 300 7.68 4.14 -11.92
C PHE A 300 7.29 2.66 -12.01
N MET A 301 6.29 2.24 -11.23
CA MET A 301 5.69 0.92 -11.39
C MET A 301 4.92 0.84 -12.71
N THR A 302 5.01 -0.31 -13.36
CA THR A 302 4.15 -0.69 -14.48
C THR A 302 2.73 -0.95 -13.99
N TYR A 303 2.60 -1.58 -12.82
CA TYR A 303 1.32 -1.74 -12.13
C TYR A 303 0.82 -0.39 -11.60
N THR A 304 -0.26 0.12 -12.20
CA THR A 304 -0.69 1.53 -12.06
C THR A 304 -1.13 1.94 -10.66
N MET A 305 -1.46 0.98 -9.78
CA MET A 305 -1.74 1.24 -8.36
C MET A 305 -0.54 1.92 -7.65
N GLY A 306 0.70 1.62 -8.09
CA GLY A 306 1.89 2.28 -7.56
C GLY A 306 1.89 3.78 -7.82
N ARG A 307 1.41 4.21 -9.00
CA ARG A 307 1.27 5.64 -9.36
C ARG A 307 0.22 6.33 -8.49
N ASP A 308 -0.91 5.68 -8.28
CA ASP A 308 -1.99 6.19 -7.42
C ASP A 308 -1.47 6.42 -5.99
N LEU A 309 -0.94 5.39 -5.35
CA LEU A 309 -0.41 5.46 -4.00
C LEU A 309 0.75 6.48 -3.89
N GLY A 310 1.69 6.46 -4.85
CA GLY A 310 2.85 7.34 -4.85
C GLY A 310 2.48 8.82 -4.89
N LEU A 311 1.54 9.21 -5.75
CA LEU A 311 1.07 10.59 -5.87
C LEU A 311 0.28 11.06 -4.64
N VAL A 312 -0.64 10.22 -4.14
CA VAL A 312 -1.46 10.57 -2.96
C VAL A 312 -0.58 10.71 -1.73
N MET A 313 0.41 9.82 -1.55
CA MET A 313 1.34 9.89 -0.42
C MET A 313 2.30 11.07 -0.51
N ALA A 314 2.90 11.34 -1.67
CA ALA A 314 3.77 12.49 -1.88
C ALA A 314 3.03 13.82 -1.62
N LYS A 315 1.81 13.94 -2.11
CA LYS A 315 0.90 15.07 -1.85
C LYS A 315 0.56 15.18 -0.36
N GLY A 316 0.30 14.05 0.30
CA GLY A 316 0.03 14.00 1.74
C GLY A 316 1.17 14.55 2.58
N VAL A 317 2.42 14.17 2.29
CA VAL A 317 3.61 14.73 2.95
C VAL A 317 3.72 16.23 2.71
N MET A 318 3.48 16.70 1.50
CA MET A 318 3.50 18.13 1.17
C MET A 318 2.48 18.92 2.00
N PHE A 319 1.23 18.46 2.09
CA PHE A 319 0.21 19.08 2.94
C PHE A 319 0.57 19.01 4.42
N GLY A 320 1.16 17.91 4.88
CA GLY A 320 1.64 17.76 6.24
C GLY A 320 2.70 18.78 6.62
N VAL A 321 3.72 18.96 5.78
CA VAL A 321 4.77 19.99 5.97
C VAL A 321 4.16 21.39 5.97
N LEU A 322 3.30 21.70 5.00
CA LEU A 322 2.64 23.00 4.93
C LEU A 322 1.82 23.30 6.20
N ALA A 323 1.05 22.34 6.68
CA ALA A 323 0.27 22.48 7.91
C ALA A 323 1.18 22.66 9.14
N SER A 324 2.29 21.92 9.24
CA SER A 324 3.24 21.99 10.34
C SER A 324 3.96 23.35 10.42
N VAL A 325 4.26 24.01 9.29
CA VAL A 325 4.95 25.31 9.29
C VAL A 325 4.02 26.52 9.18
N THR A 326 2.71 26.33 8.94
CA THR A 326 1.74 27.41 8.81
C THR A 326 0.62 27.36 9.84
N VAL A 327 -0.18 26.30 9.85
CA VAL A 327 -1.38 26.14 10.69
C VAL A 327 -1.00 25.88 12.15
N LEU A 328 -0.11 24.93 12.39
CA LEU A 328 0.29 24.50 13.72
C LEU A 328 0.95 25.62 14.53
N PRO A 329 1.91 26.44 14.02
CA PRO A 329 2.47 27.57 14.74
C PRO A 329 1.41 28.57 15.20
N VAL A 330 0.43 28.83 14.35
CA VAL A 330 -0.67 29.74 14.65
C VAL A 330 -1.55 29.21 15.78
N MET A 331 -1.82 27.90 15.79
CA MET A 331 -2.56 27.23 16.85
C MET A 331 -1.79 27.25 18.17
N ILE A 332 -0.49 26.96 18.16
CA ILE A 332 0.37 27.01 19.35
C ILE A 332 0.35 28.41 19.96
N LEU A 333 0.55 29.48 19.17
CA LEU A 333 0.51 30.86 19.64
C LEU A 333 -0.87 31.26 20.16
N LYS A 334 -1.96 30.76 19.58
CA LYS A 334 -3.34 31.03 20.03
C LYS A 334 -3.64 30.41 21.39
N PHE A 335 -3.14 29.18 21.62
CA PHE A 335 -3.38 28.39 22.82
C PHE A 335 -2.21 28.37 23.81
N SER A 336 -1.21 29.27 23.68
CA SER A 336 -0.01 29.30 24.51
C SER A 336 -0.30 29.31 26.02
N GLY A 337 -1.36 30.02 26.46
CA GLY A 337 -1.79 30.01 27.84
C GLY A 337 -2.28 28.65 28.38
N LEU A 338 -2.91 27.83 27.53
CA LEU A 338 -3.29 26.47 27.88
C LEU A 338 -2.09 25.55 27.94
N LEU A 339 -1.18 25.67 26.97
CA LEU A 339 0.04 24.87 26.89
C LEU A 339 0.92 25.07 28.13
N ARG A 340 1.09 26.31 28.60
CA ARG A 340 1.82 26.62 29.86
C ARG A 340 1.18 25.96 31.08
N LYS A 341 -0.16 25.90 31.16
CA LYS A 341 -0.89 25.30 32.30
C LYS A 341 -0.80 23.77 32.33
N THR A 342 -0.62 23.13 31.16
CA THR A 342 -0.60 21.68 31.01
C THR A 342 0.79 21.09 30.86
N ARG A 343 1.84 21.94 31.05
CA ARG A 343 3.25 21.50 30.97
C ARG A 343 3.58 20.54 32.10
N HIS A 344 4.27 19.45 31.76
CA HIS A 344 4.79 18.44 32.68
C HIS A 344 6.20 18.02 32.28
N ARG A 345 6.87 17.28 33.13
CA ARG A 345 8.22 16.78 32.85
C ARG A 345 8.14 15.66 31.81
N SER A 346 8.94 15.74 30.74
CA SER A 346 9.11 14.66 29.77
C SER A 346 9.63 13.39 30.44
N LEU A 347 9.14 12.23 29.99
CA LEU A 347 9.61 10.92 30.46
C LEU A 347 10.96 10.52 29.87
N ILE A 348 11.44 11.22 28.85
CA ILE A 348 12.72 10.89 28.21
C ILE A 348 13.86 11.34 29.10
N PRO A 349 14.73 10.42 29.53
CA PRO A 349 15.87 10.75 30.41
C PRO A 349 16.95 11.50 29.63
N ASP A 350 17.86 12.11 30.36
CA ASP A 350 19.08 12.71 29.81
C ASP A 350 19.96 11.63 29.16
N MET A 351 20.28 11.79 27.88
CA MET A 351 21.01 10.83 27.06
C MET A 351 22.54 11.00 27.08
N THR A 352 23.08 11.91 27.89
CA THR A 352 24.52 12.19 27.95
C THR A 352 25.35 10.96 28.29
N GLY A 353 24.98 10.21 29.33
CA GLY A 353 25.67 8.98 29.73
C GLY A 353 25.57 7.87 28.70
N PHE A 354 24.42 7.77 28.01
CA PHE A 354 24.19 6.80 26.96
C PHE A 354 25.05 7.08 25.70
N ALA A 355 25.13 8.35 25.28
CA ALA A 355 25.96 8.78 24.17
C ALA A 355 27.45 8.44 24.36
N HIS A 356 27.94 8.58 25.60
CA HIS A 356 29.31 8.20 25.94
C HIS A 356 29.58 6.69 25.83
N ILE A 357 28.64 5.84 26.25
CA ILE A 357 28.73 4.38 26.11
C ILE A 357 28.77 4.01 24.62
N LEU A 358 27.94 4.65 23.81
CA LEU A 358 27.78 4.40 22.38
C LEU A 358 29.09 4.66 21.63
N THR A 359 29.75 5.78 21.89
CA THR A 359 31.03 6.14 21.25
C THR A 359 32.20 5.28 21.72
N GLY A 360 32.18 4.81 22.97
CA GLY A 360 33.24 3.98 23.55
C GLY A 360 33.34 2.59 22.95
N ARG A 361 32.25 2.02 22.42
CA ARG A 361 32.17 0.64 21.91
C ARG A 361 31.71 0.55 20.46
N TYR A 362 31.95 1.55 19.64
CA TYR A 362 31.43 1.65 18.28
C TYR A 362 31.78 0.45 17.39
N TRP A 363 32.97 -0.16 17.50
CA TRP A 363 33.33 -1.35 16.74
C TRP A 363 32.50 -2.59 17.11
N ALA A 364 32.12 -2.71 18.37
CA ALA A 364 31.27 -3.82 18.80
C ALA A 364 29.88 -3.74 18.17
N TYR A 365 29.30 -2.55 18.06
CA TYR A 365 28.03 -2.35 17.39
C TYR A 365 28.13 -2.69 15.89
N ILE A 366 29.16 -2.20 15.18
CA ILE A 366 29.38 -2.57 13.78
C ILE A 366 29.45 -4.10 13.60
N LEU A 367 30.20 -4.77 14.48
CA LEU A 367 30.33 -6.23 14.42
C LEU A 367 28.98 -6.94 14.63
N VAL A 368 28.18 -6.52 15.60
CA VAL A 368 26.84 -7.07 15.85
C VAL A 368 25.94 -6.93 14.62
N PHE A 369 25.95 -5.76 13.99
CA PHE A 369 25.13 -5.52 12.81
C PHE A 369 25.63 -6.30 11.59
N VAL A 370 26.93 -6.47 11.41
CA VAL A 370 27.49 -7.30 10.34
C VAL A 370 27.13 -8.79 10.54
N ILE A 371 27.17 -9.28 11.78
CA ILE A 371 26.74 -10.64 12.09
C ILE A 371 25.22 -10.81 11.84
N ALA A 372 24.42 -9.80 12.18
CA ALA A 372 22.97 -9.85 11.95
C ALA A 372 22.60 -9.74 10.46
N LEU A 373 23.42 -9.11 9.63
CA LEU A 373 23.18 -8.96 8.20
C LEU A 373 23.13 -10.31 7.47
N VAL A 374 23.99 -11.27 7.84
CA VAL A 374 24.05 -12.55 7.15
C VAL A 374 22.74 -13.33 7.23
N PRO A 375 22.17 -13.63 8.41
CA PRO A 375 20.87 -14.29 8.49
C PRO A 375 19.75 -13.40 7.90
N ALA A 376 19.81 -12.09 8.07
CA ALA A 376 18.81 -11.19 7.51
C ALA A 376 18.71 -11.31 5.98
N VAL A 377 19.85 -11.37 5.27
CA VAL A 377 19.87 -11.55 3.81
C VAL A 377 19.38 -12.94 3.41
N ILE A 378 19.75 -13.99 4.14
CA ILE A 378 19.30 -15.36 3.85
C ILE A 378 17.78 -15.42 3.92
N PHE A 379 17.20 -14.96 5.02
CA PHE A 379 15.74 -14.98 5.21
C PHE A 379 15.00 -13.96 4.34
N TYR A 380 15.62 -12.84 3.99
CA TYR A 380 15.06 -11.90 3.01
C TYR A 380 14.79 -12.56 1.66
N ASN A 381 15.69 -13.45 1.21
CA ASN A 381 15.49 -14.19 -0.04
C ASN A 381 14.48 -15.34 0.09
N GLN A 382 14.12 -15.74 1.31
CA GLN A 382 13.14 -16.79 1.60
C GLN A 382 11.74 -16.23 1.92
N LYS A 383 11.53 -14.92 1.77
CA LYS A 383 10.20 -14.33 1.99
C LYS A 383 9.18 -14.92 1.02
N ASN A 384 8.01 -15.27 1.54
CA ASN A 384 6.90 -15.80 0.76
C ASN A 384 5.99 -14.64 0.33
N VAL A 385 5.84 -14.44 -0.98
CA VAL A 385 4.97 -13.41 -1.57
C VAL A 385 3.75 -14.12 -2.16
N VAL A 386 2.56 -13.65 -1.78
CA VAL A 386 1.28 -14.28 -2.12
C VAL A 386 0.51 -13.37 -3.06
N TYR A 387 -0.07 -14.00 -4.09
CA TYR A 387 -0.90 -13.35 -5.12
C TYR A 387 -2.36 -13.84 -5.09
N ASP A 388 -2.68 -14.74 -4.17
CA ASP A 388 -4.02 -15.23 -3.93
C ASP A 388 -4.85 -14.15 -3.22
N PHE A 389 -5.86 -13.62 -3.90
CA PHE A 389 -6.70 -12.55 -3.38
C PHE A 389 -7.52 -12.98 -2.17
N THR A 390 -7.89 -14.25 -2.07
CA THR A 390 -8.59 -14.81 -0.91
C THR A 390 -7.76 -14.65 0.37
N LYS A 391 -6.45 -14.96 0.28
CA LYS A 391 -5.51 -14.78 1.39
C LYS A 391 -5.18 -13.33 1.70
N MET A 392 -5.30 -12.45 0.70
CA MET A 392 -5.10 -11.01 0.88
C MET A 392 -6.30 -10.33 1.54
N PHE A 393 -7.48 -10.93 1.38
CA PHE A 393 -8.71 -10.46 1.97
C PHE A 393 -8.67 -10.61 3.50
N SER A 394 -8.34 -11.79 4.03
CA SER A 394 -8.25 -12.00 5.47
C SER A 394 -7.13 -12.96 5.88
N SER A 395 -6.37 -12.57 6.89
CA SER A 395 -5.40 -13.44 7.57
C SER A 395 -6.05 -14.40 8.57
N ASN A 396 -7.30 -14.13 9.01
CA ASN A 396 -8.03 -14.87 10.04
C ASN A 396 -9.46 -15.18 9.60
N ALA A 397 -9.63 -15.74 8.41
CA ALA A 397 -10.94 -16.04 7.82
C ALA A 397 -11.85 -16.88 8.74
N GLU A 398 -11.28 -17.74 9.59
CA GLU A 398 -12.05 -18.53 10.55
C GLU A 398 -12.75 -17.70 11.63
N SER A 399 -12.19 -16.55 11.99
CA SER A 399 -12.74 -15.65 13.01
C SER A 399 -13.72 -14.62 12.47
N MET A 400 -13.82 -14.47 11.14
CA MET A 400 -14.74 -13.53 10.50
C MET A 400 -16.18 -14.01 10.55
N ALA A 401 -17.14 -13.07 10.60
CA ALA A 401 -18.55 -13.40 10.45
C ALA A 401 -18.84 -13.96 9.05
N ASP A 402 -19.80 -14.87 8.93
CA ASP A 402 -20.12 -15.48 7.64
C ASP A 402 -20.63 -14.45 6.61
N GLU A 403 -21.21 -13.35 7.07
CA GLU A 403 -21.64 -12.22 6.23
C GLU A 403 -20.46 -11.52 5.52
N ASP A 404 -19.25 -11.58 6.08
CA ASP A 404 -18.07 -10.90 5.58
C ASP A 404 -17.17 -11.80 4.72
N LYS A 405 -17.47 -13.09 4.63
CA LYS A 405 -16.70 -14.09 3.89
C LYS A 405 -17.54 -14.90 2.90
N GLN A 406 -18.67 -14.34 2.44
CA GLN A 406 -19.59 -15.04 1.52
C GLN A 406 -18.89 -15.52 0.24
N PHE A 407 -18.01 -14.69 -0.32
CA PHE A 407 -17.16 -15.07 -1.45
C PHE A 407 -16.28 -16.30 -1.17
N MET A 408 -15.66 -16.37 0.03
CA MET A 408 -14.80 -17.50 0.38
C MET A 408 -15.59 -18.78 0.52
N ILE A 409 -16.77 -18.72 1.14
CA ILE A 409 -17.68 -19.85 1.28
C ILE A 409 -18.12 -20.32 -0.11
N ALA A 410 -18.49 -19.41 -1.00
CA ALA A 410 -18.90 -19.70 -2.35
C ALA A 410 -17.79 -20.40 -3.17
N ASN A 411 -16.54 -19.93 -3.06
CA ASN A 411 -15.40 -20.55 -3.72
C ASN A 411 -15.08 -21.96 -3.19
N ASP A 412 -15.20 -22.15 -1.87
CA ASP A 412 -15.02 -23.48 -1.29
C ASP A 412 -16.10 -24.45 -1.77
N LYS A 413 -17.36 -23.99 -1.88
CA LYS A 413 -18.48 -24.78 -2.44
C LYS A 413 -18.29 -25.11 -3.92
N LEU A 414 -17.87 -24.14 -4.73
CA LEU A 414 -17.58 -24.36 -6.14
C LEU A 414 -16.50 -25.45 -6.32
N ARG A 415 -15.52 -25.48 -5.43
CA ARG A 415 -14.48 -26.50 -5.46
C ARG A 415 -14.95 -27.87 -4.91
N GLU A 416 -15.71 -27.86 -3.82
CA GLU A 416 -16.21 -29.11 -3.20
C GLU A 416 -17.18 -29.83 -4.13
N ASP A 417 -18.10 -29.11 -4.78
CA ASP A 417 -19.20 -29.69 -5.56
C ASP A 417 -18.82 -29.95 -7.01
N PHE A 418 -17.97 -29.09 -7.62
CA PHE A 418 -17.65 -29.15 -9.05
C PHE A 418 -16.16 -29.36 -9.34
N ASP A 419 -15.30 -29.41 -8.31
CA ASP A 419 -13.83 -29.49 -8.45
C ASP A 419 -13.27 -28.36 -9.34
N ILE A 420 -13.88 -27.15 -9.27
CA ILE A 420 -13.46 -25.96 -10.00
C ILE A 420 -12.69 -25.06 -9.03
N GLY A 421 -11.41 -24.84 -9.30
CA GLY A 421 -10.54 -23.91 -8.57
C GLY A 421 -10.43 -22.55 -9.23
N THR A 422 -10.58 -22.47 -10.56
CA THR A 422 -10.63 -21.23 -11.35
C THR A 422 -11.31 -21.45 -12.68
N SER A 423 -11.87 -20.38 -13.25
CA SER A 423 -12.48 -20.39 -14.59
C SER A 423 -11.79 -19.32 -15.45
N HIS A 424 -11.52 -19.68 -16.71
CA HIS A 424 -10.93 -18.80 -17.72
C HIS A 424 -11.89 -18.65 -18.89
N ILE A 425 -11.76 -17.58 -19.64
CA ILE A 425 -12.49 -17.35 -20.88
C ILE A 425 -11.46 -17.16 -21.99
N ILE A 426 -11.63 -17.89 -23.09
CA ILE A 426 -10.90 -17.69 -24.33
C ILE A 426 -11.77 -16.82 -25.23
N ILE A 427 -11.23 -15.73 -25.71
CA ILE A 427 -11.80 -14.87 -26.75
C ILE A 427 -11.08 -15.24 -28.05
N ALA A 428 -11.73 -15.99 -28.91
CA ALA A 428 -11.17 -16.47 -30.17
C ALA A 428 -11.88 -15.83 -31.37
N ASP A 429 -11.29 -15.88 -32.56
CA ASP A 429 -11.90 -15.38 -33.80
C ASP A 429 -13.23 -16.08 -34.10
N ALA A 430 -14.30 -15.33 -34.39
CA ALA A 430 -15.61 -15.89 -34.78
C ALA A 430 -15.55 -16.69 -36.08
N ASP A 431 -14.64 -16.32 -36.98
CA ASP A 431 -14.44 -17.00 -38.28
C ASP A 431 -13.54 -18.26 -38.16
N LEU A 432 -13.04 -18.60 -36.94
CA LEU A 432 -12.28 -19.83 -36.74
C LEU A 432 -13.08 -21.05 -37.27
N PRO A 433 -12.49 -21.84 -38.19
CA PRO A 433 -13.22 -23.00 -38.73
C PRO A 433 -13.66 -23.94 -37.61
N ALA A 434 -14.93 -24.35 -37.61
CA ALA A 434 -15.52 -25.22 -36.59
C ALA A 434 -14.75 -26.51 -36.32
N LYS A 435 -13.98 -27.00 -37.31
CA LYS A 435 -13.10 -28.17 -37.16
C LYS A 435 -11.87 -27.83 -36.31
N GLU A 436 -11.31 -26.64 -36.50
CA GLU A 436 -10.14 -26.14 -35.75
C GLU A 436 -10.53 -25.72 -34.34
N GLY A 437 -11.66 -25.02 -34.17
CA GLY A 437 -12.23 -24.69 -32.87
C GLY A 437 -12.46 -25.93 -31.99
N ARG A 438 -13.07 -26.99 -32.59
CA ARG A 438 -13.22 -28.27 -31.87
C ARG A 438 -11.92 -28.96 -31.54
N ALA A 439 -10.93 -28.91 -32.44
CA ALA A 439 -9.63 -29.49 -32.18
C ALA A 439 -8.89 -28.76 -31.06
N MET A 440 -8.99 -27.44 -31.04
CA MET A 440 -8.48 -26.60 -29.97
C MET A 440 -9.13 -26.93 -28.62
N CYS A 441 -10.46 -26.90 -28.56
CA CYS A 441 -11.20 -27.22 -27.32
C CYS A 441 -10.85 -28.64 -26.82
N LYS A 442 -10.76 -29.62 -27.70
CA LYS A 442 -10.40 -31.00 -27.33
C LYS A 442 -8.96 -31.10 -26.80
N GLU A 443 -8.01 -30.43 -27.44
CA GLU A 443 -6.60 -30.45 -27.01
C GLU A 443 -6.44 -29.74 -25.64
N ILE A 444 -7.22 -28.67 -25.37
CA ILE A 444 -7.27 -28.00 -24.07
C ILE A 444 -7.92 -28.92 -23.02
N GLU A 445 -8.98 -29.61 -23.35
CA GLU A 445 -9.68 -30.54 -22.45
C GLU A 445 -8.80 -31.72 -22.01
N GLU A 446 -7.87 -32.17 -22.88
CA GLU A 446 -6.91 -33.25 -22.58
C GLU A 446 -5.78 -32.80 -21.62
N LEU A 447 -5.70 -31.49 -21.29
CA LEU A 447 -4.71 -30.98 -20.32
C LEU A 447 -5.08 -31.40 -18.89
N ASP A 448 -4.04 -31.72 -18.12
CA ASP A 448 -4.20 -32.06 -16.70
C ASP A 448 -4.79 -30.88 -15.92
N GLY A 449 -5.81 -31.17 -15.11
CA GLY A 449 -6.52 -30.18 -14.31
C GLY A 449 -7.60 -29.36 -15.05
N VAL A 450 -7.80 -29.52 -16.34
CA VAL A 450 -8.97 -28.97 -17.04
C VAL A 450 -10.17 -29.87 -16.75
N LYS A 451 -11.29 -29.29 -16.33
CA LYS A 451 -12.52 -29.98 -15.98
C LYS A 451 -13.54 -29.97 -17.11
N SER A 452 -13.68 -28.82 -17.75
CA SER A 452 -14.58 -28.66 -18.90
C SER A 452 -14.17 -27.50 -19.78
N VAL A 453 -14.48 -27.62 -21.07
CA VAL A 453 -14.31 -26.58 -22.08
C VAL A 453 -15.67 -26.37 -22.75
N LEU A 454 -16.30 -25.24 -22.45
CA LEU A 454 -17.63 -24.88 -22.89
C LEU A 454 -17.54 -23.81 -23.97
N GLY A 455 -17.44 -24.25 -25.21
CA GLY A 455 -17.51 -23.41 -26.41
C GLY A 455 -18.55 -23.93 -27.38
N ILE A 456 -18.97 -23.09 -28.30
CA ILE A 456 -20.06 -23.45 -29.24
C ILE A 456 -19.75 -24.70 -30.02
N ASP A 457 -18.51 -24.86 -30.49
CA ASP A 457 -18.09 -26.00 -31.26
C ASP A 457 -17.86 -27.27 -30.42
N ALA A 458 -17.61 -27.09 -29.13
CA ALA A 458 -17.54 -28.24 -28.19
C ALA A 458 -18.93 -28.73 -27.81
N LEU A 459 -19.90 -27.84 -27.63
CA LEU A 459 -21.29 -28.17 -27.27
C LEU A 459 -22.03 -28.85 -28.39
N LEU A 460 -21.84 -28.41 -29.64
CA LEU A 460 -22.60 -28.93 -30.80
C LEU A 460 -22.12 -30.31 -31.30
N GLY A 461 -20.89 -30.71 -30.96
CA GLY A 461 -20.30 -31.93 -31.52
C GLY A 461 -20.24 -31.88 -33.06
N THR A 462 -20.15 -33.07 -33.72
CA THR A 462 -20.04 -33.17 -35.19
C THR A 462 -21.38 -33.23 -35.91
N ALA A 463 -22.49 -33.37 -35.20
CA ALA A 463 -23.79 -33.72 -35.77
C ALA A 463 -24.79 -32.54 -35.85
N ILE A 464 -24.58 -31.45 -35.08
CA ILE A 464 -25.52 -30.35 -34.99
C ILE A 464 -24.91 -29.11 -35.67
N PRO A 465 -25.53 -28.53 -36.71
CA PRO A 465 -25.10 -27.28 -37.30
C PRO A 465 -25.31 -26.12 -36.35
N ARG A 466 -24.39 -25.09 -36.37
CA ARG A 466 -24.47 -23.88 -35.53
C ARG A 466 -25.83 -23.17 -35.57
N ASN A 467 -26.56 -23.23 -36.70
CA ASN A 467 -27.88 -22.61 -36.88
C ASN A 467 -29.04 -23.35 -36.17
N MET A 468 -28.79 -24.42 -35.44
CA MET A 468 -29.78 -25.14 -34.63
C MET A 468 -29.67 -24.83 -33.13
N LEU A 469 -28.74 -23.96 -32.73
CA LEU A 469 -28.68 -23.49 -31.36
C LEU A 469 -29.86 -22.58 -31.00
N PRO A 470 -30.33 -22.58 -29.76
CA PRO A 470 -31.20 -21.51 -29.27
C PRO A 470 -30.53 -20.16 -29.47
N ASP A 471 -31.28 -19.17 -29.97
CA ASP A 471 -30.75 -17.81 -30.23
C ASP A 471 -30.05 -17.21 -29.03
N GLN A 472 -30.57 -17.45 -27.83
CA GLN A 472 -30.00 -16.98 -26.54
C GLN A 472 -28.57 -17.50 -26.29
N VAL A 473 -28.27 -18.75 -26.60
CA VAL A 473 -26.93 -19.35 -26.41
C VAL A 473 -25.98 -18.88 -27.53
N GLY A 474 -26.48 -18.75 -28.74
CA GLY A 474 -25.72 -18.20 -29.87
C GLY A 474 -25.27 -16.78 -29.62
N GLU A 475 -26.19 -15.89 -29.24
CA GLU A 475 -25.93 -14.49 -28.93
C GLU A 475 -25.03 -14.31 -27.69
N ALA A 476 -25.10 -15.23 -26.73
CA ALA A 476 -24.26 -15.18 -25.54
C ALA A 476 -22.78 -15.52 -25.79
N LEU A 477 -22.51 -16.42 -26.78
CA LEU A 477 -21.18 -17.00 -27.03
C LEU A 477 -20.52 -16.54 -28.32
N ILE A 478 -21.24 -15.91 -29.26
CA ILE A 478 -20.71 -15.42 -30.54
C ILE A 478 -21.02 -13.93 -30.64
N GLY A 479 -19.98 -13.09 -30.74
CA GLY A 479 -20.06 -11.70 -31.09
C GLY A 479 -19.89 -11.47 -32.61
N ASP A 480 -19.64 -10.20 -32.98
CA ASP A 480 -19.46 -9.80 -34.39
C ASP A 480 -18.14 -10.31 -34.99
N GLN A 481 -17.05 -10.27 -34.19
CA GLN A 481 -15.69 -10.64 -34.61
C GLN A 481 -15.09 -11.79 -33.78
N HIS A 482 -15.61 -12.04 -32.59
CA HIS A 482 -15.04 -13.00 -31.66
C HIS A 482 -16.08 -14.01 -31.16
N GLN A 483 -15.60 -15.14 -30.69
CA GLN A 483 -16.39 -16.15 -29.97
C GLN A 483 -15.78 -16.41 -28.59
N MET A 484 -16.62 -16.71 -27.62
CA MET A 484 -16.26 -16.95 -26.23
C MET A 484 -16.26 -18.45 -25.93
N ILE A 485 -15.20 -18.94 -25.26
CA ILE A 485 -15.07 -20.31 -24.79
C ILE A 485 -14.72 -20.28 -23.30
N LEU A 486 -15.57 -20.85 -22.45
CA LEU A 486 -15.32 -20.98 -21.02
C LEU A 486 -14.51 -22.24 -20.71
N VAL A 487 -13.44 -22.11 -19.95
CA VAL A 487 -12.55 -23.19 -19.53
C VAL A 487 -12.52 -23.26 -18.01
N ASN A 488 -13.07 -24.34 -17.45
CA ASN A 488 -13.06 -24.56 -16.00
C ASN A 488 -11.89 -25.47 -15.61
N CYS A 489 -11.15 -25.08 -14.61
CA CYS A 489 -9.92 -25.72 -14.16
C CYS A 489 -9.95 -26.03 -12.67
N ALA A 490 -9.34 -27.15 -12.26
CA ALA A 490 -9.25 -27.58 -10.87
C ALA A 490 -8.20 -26.81 -10.05
N TYR A 491 -7.18 -26.27 -10.72
CA TYR A 491 -6.08 -25.61 -10.04
C TYR A 491 -6.49 -24.23 -9.50
N ARG A 492 -5.98 -23.91 -8.32
CA ARG A 492 -6.21 -22.60 -7.69
C ARG A 492 -5.38 -21.52 -8.37
N VAL A 493 -5.92 -20.32 -8.41
CA VAL A 493 -5.22 -19.12 -8.85
C VAL A 493 -3.89 -18.95 -8.12
N SER A 494 -2.89 -18.43 -8.79
CA SER A 494 -1.53 -18.15 -8.28
C SER A 494 -0.69 -19.39 -7.92
N THR A 495 -1.14 -20.61 -8.17
CA THR A 495 -0.32 -21.81 -8.01
C THR A 495 0.58 -22.04 -9.22
N GLU A 496 1.68 -22.77 -9.03
CA GLU A 496 2.60 -23.10 -10.12
C GLU A 496 1.91 -23.98 -11.18
N GLU A 497 1.04 -24.91 -10.73
CA GLU A 497 0.25 -25.78 -11.58
C GLU A 497 -0.71 -24.95 -12.47
N CYS A 498 -1.43 -23.97 -11.90
CA CYS A 498 -2.32 -23.09 -12.65
C CYS A 498 -1.52 -22.25 -13.67
N ASN A 499 -0.40 -21.69 -13.28
CA ASN A 499 0.44 -20.88 -14.16
C ASN A 499 0.99 -21.70 -15.34
N ASN A 500 1.44 -22.95 -15.09
CA ASN A 500 1.90 -23.85 -16.12
C ASN A 500 0.76 -24.29 -17.06
N GLN A 501 -0.44 -24.50 -16.52
CA GLN A 501 -1.63 -24.81 -17.31
C GLN A 501 -2.00 -23.65 -18.24
N ILE A 502 -1.98 -22.41 -17.76
CA ILE A 502 -2.20 -21.21 -18.56
C ILE A 502 -1.19 -21.12 -19.72
N ASP A 503 0.12 -21.42 -19.47
CA ASP A 503 1.11 -21.46 -20.55
C ASP A 503 0.78 -22.49 -21.60
N ARG A 504 0.31 -23.69 -21.19
CA ARG A 504 -0.10 -24.76 -22.12
C ARG A 504 -1.34 -24.38 -22.91
N ILE A 505 -2.34 -23.74 -22.28
CA ILE A 505 -3.53 -23.25 -22.97
C ILE A 505 -3.12 -22.23 -24.04
N ASN A 506 -2.25 -21.29 -23.71
CA ASN A 506 -1.75 -20.29 -24.66
C ASN A 506 -0.99 -20.94 -25.82
N GLU A 507 -0.10 -21.93 -25.57
CA GLU A 507 0.58 -22.69 -26.62
C GLU A 507 -0.39 -23.39 -27.59
N ILE A 508 -1.52 -23.88 -27.07
CA ILE A 508 -2.55 -24.51 -27.90
C ILE A 508 -3.33 -23.46 -28.69
N MET A 509 -3.69 -22.34 -28.04
CA MET A 509 -4.37 -21.22 -28.71
C MET A 509 -3.54 -20.70 -29.88
N ASP A 510 -2.26 -20.39 -29.67
CA ASP A 510 -1.34 -19.91 -30.71
C ASP A 510 -1.25 -20.83 -31.93
N LYS A 511 -1.44 -22.13 -31.74
CA LYS A 511 -1.42 -23.13 -32.84
C LYS A 511 -2.65 -23.06 -33.75
N TYR A 512 -3.81 -22.67 -33.20
CA TYR A 512 -5.09 -22.68 -33.93
C TYR A 512 -5.57 -21.27 -34.27
N ASP A 513 -5.37 -20.33 -33.35
CA ASP A 513 -5.75 -18.93 -33.47
C ASP A 513 -4.77 -18.04 -32.67
N ALA A 514 -3.78 -17.48 -33.37
CA ALA A 514 -2.77 -16.60 -32.77
C ALA A 514 -3.34 -15.22 -32.34
N SER A 515 -4.60 -14.92 -32.65
CA SER A 515 -5.29 -13.69 -32.20
C SER A 515 -6.14 -13.94 -30.96
N ALA A 516 -6.30 -15.19 -30.53
CA ALA A 516 -7.08 -15.51 -29.35
C ALA A 516 -6.42 -14.99 -28.07
N ALA A 517 -7.24 -14.48 -27.16
CA ALA A 517 -6.81 -14.00 -25.85
C ALA A 517 -7.40 -14.86 -24.73
N LEU A 518 -6.57 -15.24 -23.75
CA LEU A 518 -7.02 -15.93 -22.53
C LEU A 518 -7.21 -14.92 -21.41
N ILE A 519 -8.44 -14.81 -20.91
CA ILE A 519 -8.83 -13.83 -19.86
C ILE A 519 -9.43 -14.51 -18.63
N GLY A 520 -9.56 -13.76 -17.57
CA GLY A 520 -10.09 -14.20 -16.27
C GLY A 520 -9.08 -14.01 -15.14
N GLU A 521 -9.46 -14.43 -13.94
CA GLU A 521 -8.67 -14.21 -12.72
C GLU A 521 -7.28 -14.85 -12.78
N GLY A 522 -7.19 -16.09 -13.31
CA GLY A 522 -5.92 -16.82 -13.39
C GLY A 522 -4.90 -16.17 -14.31
N PRO A 523 -5.20 -15.92 -15.61
CA PRO A 523 -4.31 -15.21 -16.53
C PRO A 523 -3.92 -13.81 -16.02
N ALA A 524 -4.87 -13.02 -15.55
CA ALA A 524 -4.61 -11.69 -15.00
C ALA A 524 -3.70 -11.72 -13.77
N THR A 525 -3.87 -12.72 -12.90
CA THR A 525 -2.97 -12.91 -11.73
C THR A 525 -1.57 -13.33 -12.17
N LYS A 526 -1.45 -14.14 -13.21
CA LYS A 526 -0.15 -14.52 -13.78
C LYS A 526 0.59 -13.30 -14.34
N ASP A 527 -0.10 -12.46 -15.09
CA ASP A 527 0.46 -11.18 -15.57
C ASP A 527 0.89 -10.28 -14.41
N LEU A 528 0.07 -10.19 -13.35
CA LEU A 528 0.38 -9.46 -12.13
C LEU A 528 1.67 -9.97 -11.47
N ILE A 529 1.87 -11.30 -11.40
CA ILE A 529 3.10 -11.92 -10.87
C ILE A 529 4.33 -11.46 -11.66
N GLN A 530 4.27 -11.49 -12.99
CA GLN A 530 5.38 -11.12 -13.86
C GLN A 530 5.71 -9.63 -13.78
N ILE A 531 4.68 -8.78 -13.83
CA ILE A 531 4.81 -7.32 -13.79
C ILE A 531 5.38 -6.87 -12.45
N THR A 532 4.81 -7.33 -11.34
CA THR A 532 5.23 -6.90 -10.01
C THR A 532 6.61 -7.40 -9.62
N GLY A 533 7.04 -8.56 -10.10
CA GLY A 533 8.40 -9.06 -9.93
C GLY A 533 9.46 -8.13 -10.54
N ARG A 534 9.18 -7.57 -11.72
CA ARG A 534 10.02 -6.56 -12.38
C ARG A 534 9.93 -5.22 -11.66
N ASP A 535 8.72 -4.77 -11.37
CA ASP A 535 8.45 -3.49 -10.73
C ASP A 535 9.15 -3.36 -9.39
N PHE A 536 9.15 -4.43 -8.57
CA PHE A 536 9.87 -4.45 -7.30
C PHE A 536 11.35 -4.08 -7.46
N THR A 537 12.02 -4.66 -8.45
CA THR A 537 13.44 -4.39 -8.71
C THR A 537 13.66 -2.97 -9.21
N VAL A 538 12.85 -2.50 -10.14
CA VAL A 538 12.96 -1.17 -10.76
C VAL A 538 12.72 -0.08 -9.73
N VAL A 539 11.63 -0.16 -8.97
CA VAL A 539 11.26 0.85 -7.97
C VAL A 539 12.28 0.90 -6.84
N ASN A 540 12.79 -0.24 -6.38
CA ASN A 540 13.81 -0.28 -5.34
C ASN A 540 15.08 0.47 -5.76
N TRP A 541 15.60 0.24 -6.96
CA TRP A 541 16.77 0.95 -7.46
C TRP A 541 16.52 2.44 -7.72
N ILE A 542 15.33 2.80 -8.22
CA ILE A 542 14.96 4.21 -8.45
C ILE A 542 14.85 4.94 -7.11
N SER A 543 14.18 4.35 -6.11
CA SER A 543 14.01 4.98 -4.80
C SER A 543 15.35 5.19 -4.09
N ILE A 544 16.23 4.19 -4.10
CA ILE A 544 17.61 4.31 -3.58
C ILE A 544 18.36 5.42 -4.31
N GLY A 545 18.30 5.47 -5.64
CA GLY A 545 18.97 6.48 -6.45
C GLY A 545 18.46 7.89 -6.17
N MET A 546 17.15 8.09 -6.10
CA MET A 546 16.54 9.39 -5.81
C MET A 546 16.90 9.88 -4.40
N VAL A 547 16.77 9.03 -3.39
CA VAL A 547 17.12 9.37 -2.01
C VAL A 547 18.61 9.66 -1.89
N PHE A 548 19.47 8.86 -2.53
CA PHE A 548 20.92 9.09 -2.57
C PHE A 548 21.27 10.48 -3.12
N VAL A 549 20.69 10.86 -4.27
CA VAL A 549 20.94 12.16 -4.91
C VAL A 549 20.46 13.31 -4.01
N ILE A 550 19.29 13.18 -3.40
CA ILE A 550 18.75 14.20 -2.52
C ILE A 550 19.62 14.39 -1.28
N ILE A 551 20.02 13.30 -0.62
CA ILE A 551 20.93 13.38 0.55
C ILE A 551 22.27 14.03 0.15
N LEU A 552 22.81 13.69 -1.04
CA LEU A 552 24.04 14.29 -1.57
C LEU A 552 23.91 15.81 -1.69
N LEU A 553 22.79 16.28 -2.22
CA LEU A 553 22.53 17.72 -2.39
C LEU A 553 22.29 18.44 -1.04
N VAL A 554 21.50 17.83 -0.16
CA VAL A 554 21.14 18.40 1.16
C VAL A 554 22.36 18.46 2.08
N LEU A 555 23.08 17.35 2.21
CA LEU A 555 24.25 17.29 3.10
C LEU A 555 25.52 17.82 2.45
N LYS A 556 25.53 18.06 1.13
CA LYS A 556 26.72 18.51 0.36
C LYS A 556 27.93 17.63 0.66
N SER A 557 27.75 16.33 0.67
CA SER A 557 28.73 15.31 1.01
C SER A 557 28.58 14.11 0.10
N ALA A 558 29.68 13.58 -0.44
CA ALA A 558 29.62 12.40 -1.28
C ALA A 558 29.62 11.07 -0.50
N SER A 559 30.13 11.05 0.73
CA SER A 559 30.22 9.83 1.54
C SER A 559 29.02 9.61 2.45
N LEU A 560 28.40 10.68 2.97
CA LEU A 560 27.26 10.57 3.87
C LEU A 560 26.08 9.84 3.22
N PRO A 561 25.67 10.11 1.95
CA PRO A 561 24.59 9.37 1.31
C PRO A 561 24.82 7.86 1.31
N VAL A 562 26.06 7.41 1.02
CA VAL A 562 26.42 5.98 1.02
C VAL A 562 26.19 5.38 2.42
N ILE A 563 26.67 6.04 3.46
CA ILE A 563 26.56 5.57 4.84
C ILE A 563 25.11 5.51 5.29
N LEU A 564 24.31 6.55 4.98
CA LEU A 564 22.92 6.64 5.39
C LEU A 564 22.07 5.58 4.67
N VAL A 565 22.21 5.48 3.35
CA VAL A 565 21.49 4.48 2.56
C VAL A 565 21.82 3.07 3.01
N LEU A 566 23.11 2.74 3.23
CA LEU A 566 23.50 1.42 3.75
C LEU A 566 22.86 1.10 5.11
N ALA A 567 22.77 2.07 6.01
CA ALA A 567 22.14 1.86 7.31
C ALA A 567 20.63 1.63 7.20
N ILE A 568 19.95 2.34 6.28
CA ILE A 568 18.51 2.20 6.07
C ILE A 568 18.19 0.90 5.35
N GLU A 569 18.93 0.57 4.28
CA GLU A 569 18.78 -0.70 3.56
C GLU A 569 18.98 -1.91 4.49
N PHE A 570 19.95 -1.84 5.41
CA PHE A 570 20.09 -2.85 6.46
C PHE A 570 18.79 -3.01 7.27
N ALA A 571 18.17 -1.90 7.69
CA ALA A 571 16.92 -1.94 8.46
C ALA A 571 15.76 -2.54 7.64
N ILE A 572 15.68 -2.24 6.33
CA ILE A 572 14.67 -2.80 5.43
C ILE A 572 14.88 -4.31 5.24
N ILE A 573 16.12 -4.73 4.94
CA ILE A 573 16.48 -6.15 4.77
C ILE A 573 16.18 -6.93 6.06
N LEU A 574 16.49 -6.37 7.23
CA LEU A 574 16.20 -7.01 8.50
C LEU A 574 14.68 -7.12 8.74
N ASN A 575 13.93 -6.05 8.44
CA ASN A 575 12.46 -6.04 8.60
C ASN A 575 11.79 -7.10 7.72
N LEU A 576 12.10 -7.14 6.43
CA LEU A 576 11.55 -8.14 5.50
C LEU A 576 12.15 -9.54 5.74
N GLY A 577 13.40 -9.66 6.19
CA GLY A 577 14.02 -10.93 6.53
C GLY A 577 13.35 -11.62 7.72
N ILE A 578 12.85 -10.87 8.71
CA ILE A 578 12.05 -11.43 9.79
C ILE A 578 10.79 -12.12 9.25
N CYS A 579 10.17 -11.62 8.18
CA CYS A 579 9.03 -12.27 7.54
C CYS A 579 9.42 -13.65 6.97
N GLY A 580 10.55 -13.74 6.27
CA GLY A 580 11.06 -15.03 5.78
C GLY A 580 11.38 -16.01 6.90
N TYR A 581 11.93 -15.54 8.03
CA TYR A 581 12.18 -16.38 9.20
C TYR A 581 10.89 -16.88 9.88
N THR A 582 9.87 -16.03 9.98
CA THR A 582 8.59 -16.36 10.63
C THR A 582 7.63 -17.11 9.72
N GLY A 583 7.93 -17.21 8.42
CA GLY A 583 7.02 -17.78 7.42
C GLY A 583 5.78 -16.92 7.15
N LEU A 584 5.83 -15.62 7.49
CA LEU A 584 4.72 -14.71 7.23
C LEU A 584 4.51 -14.54 5.72
N GLU A 585 3.33 -14.86 5.25
CA GLU A 585 2.91 -14.62 3.88
C GLU A 585 2.70 -13.12 3.65
N LEU A 586 3.32 -12.59 2.60
CA LEU A 586 3.27 -11.16 2.27
C LEU A 586 2.42 -10.95 1.02
N PRO A 587 1.31 -10.18 1.07
CA PRO A 587 0.63 -9.73 -0.14
C PRO A 587 1.63 -9.07 -1.11
N PHE A 588 1.48 -9.32 -2.40
CA PHE A 588 2.48 -8.97 -3.45
C PHE A 588 2.95 -7.52 -3.43
N ILE A 589 2.07 -6.57 -3.12
CA ILE A 589 2.38 -5.15 -3.09
C ILE A 589 3.20 -4.73 -1.85
N VAL A 590 3.10 -5.50 -0.75
CA VAL A 590 3.66 -5.14 0.56
C VAL A 590 5.18 -4.96 0.55
N PRO A 591 6.00 -5.84 -0.08
CA PRO A 591 7.45 -5.67 -0.09
C PRO A 591 7.90 -4.36 -0.75
N VAL A 592 7.24 -3.94 -1.85
CA VAL A 592 7.54 -2.66 -2.53
C VAL A 592 7.16 -1.49 -1.65
N LEU A 593 5.96 -1.52 -1.07
CA LEU A 593 5.49 -0.47 -0.17
C LEU A 593 6.42 -0.29 1.03
N ILE A 594 6.78 -1.38 1.69
CA ILE A 594 7.65 -1.32 2.87
C ILE A 594 9.04 -0.78 2.51
N SER A 595 9.63 -1.23 1.40
CA SER A 595 10.93 -0.71 0.96
C SER A 595 10.90 0.80 0.73
N THR A 596 9.93 1.29 -0.02
CA THR A 596 9.82 2.72 -0.36
C THR A 596 9.40 3.58 0.82
N ILE A 597 8.42 3.14 1.60
CA ILE A 597 7.93 3.88 2.77
C ILE A 597 8.99 3.93 3.85
N GLN A 598 9.62 2.80 4.19
CA GLN A 598 10.65 2.74 5.21
C GLN A 598 11.88 3.53 4.79
N LEU A 599 12.31 3.45 3.51
CA LEU A 599 13.40 4.28 2.99
C LEU A 599 13.06 5.77 3.12
N GLY A 600 11.87 6.19 2.72
CA GLY A 600 11.44 7.60 2.76
C GLY A 600 11.26 8.15 4.18
N SER A 601 10.57 7.40 5.06
CA SER A 601 10.18 7.89 6.39
C SER A 601 11.28 7.77 7.45
N THR A 602 12.22 6.84 7.30
CA THR A 602 13.26 6.60 8.32
C THR A 602 14.60 7.27 7.99
N VAL A 603 14.78 7.74 6.76
CA VAL A 603 15.93 8.55 6.38
C VAL A 603 16.00 9.84 7.19
N ASP A 604 14.88 10.37 7.64
CA ASP A 604 14.76 11.59 8.42
C ASP A 604 15.53 11.51 9.74
N TYR A 605 15.47 10.38 10.42
CA TYR A 605 16.24 10.12 11.65
C TYR A 605 17.75 10.14 11.38
N ALA A 606 18.15 9.55 10.28
CA ALA A 606 19.54 9.49 9.86
C ALA A 606 20.08 10.87 9.43
N ILE A 607 19.27 11.64 8.69
CA ILE A 607 19.60 13.03 8.29
C ILE A 607 19.73 13.92 9.52
N LEU A 608 18.81 13.84 10.50
CA LEU A 608 18.83 14.65 11.71
C LEU A 608 20.15 14.46 12.46
N LEU A 609 20.52 13.23 12.78
CA LEU A 609 21.75 12.91 13.51
C LEU A 609 23.01 13.30 12.71
N SER A 610 23.03 13.02 11.40
CA SER A 610 24.17 13.32 10.54
C SER A 610 24.37 14.82 10.31
N THR A 611 23.28 15.58 10.23
CA THR A 611 23.32 17.04 10.11
C THR A 611 23.89 17.66 11.38
N ARG A 612 23.47 17.20 12.56
CA ARG A 612 23.98 17.68 13.85
C ARG A 612 25.46 17.33 13.99
N TYR A 613 25.84 16.09 13.70
CA TYR A 613 27.25 15.68 13.66
C TYR A 613 28.09 16.57 12.75
N LYS A 614 27.62 16.84 11.53
CA LYS A 614 28.29 17.76 10.60
C LYS A 614 28.48 19.16 11.17
N GLN A 615 27.44 19.73 11.81
CA GLN A 615 27.49 21.06 12.44
C GLN A 615 28.54 21.11 13.54
N GLU A 616 28.58 20.12 14.43
CA GLU A 616 29.53 20.02 15.50
C GLU A 616 30.98 19.87 15.02
N ARG A 617 31.18 19.09 13.93
CA ARG A 617 32.50 18.94 13.29
C ARG A 617 32.97 20.22 12.60
N ILE A 618 32.09 20.97 11.95
CA ILE A 618 32.38 22.29 11.37
C ILE A 618 32.72 23.28 12.47
N GLY A 619 32.08 23.18 13.66
CA GLY A 619 32.39 23.96 14.85
C GLY A 619 33.73 23.62 15.53
N GLY A 620 34.54 22.71 14.97
CA GLY A 620 35.88 22.37 15.43
C GLY A 620 35.95 21.32 16.55
N ARG A 621 34.84 20.69 16.96
CA ARG A 621 34.85 19.62 17.96
C ARG A 621 35.55 18.35 17.44
N LYS A 622 36.21 17.59 18.32
CA LYS A 622 36.79 16.29 17.99
C LYS A 622 35.69 15.30 17.60
N LYS A 623 36.02 14.30 16.78
CA LYS A 623 35.05 13.34 16.25
C LYS A 623 34.19 12.67 17.31
N ARG A 624 34.76 12.29 18.46
CA ARG A 624 34.04 11.67 19.57
C ARG A 624 33.07 12.63 20.22
N ASP A 625 33.56 13.83 20.60
CA ASP A 625 32.75 14.84 21.25
C ASP A 625 31.63 15.35 20.35
N ALA A 626 31.88 15.43 19.03
CA ALA A 626 30.88 15.80 18.02
C ALA A 626 29.76 14.77 17.90
N ILE A 627 30.09 13.46 17.95
CA ILE A 627 29.09 12.40 17.91
C ILE A 627 28.33 12.29 19.24
N GLU A 628 29.01 12.44 20.38
CA GLU A 628 28.35 12.44 21.70
C GLU A 628 27.31 13.56 21.79
N GLU A 629 27.65 14.77 21.33
CA GLU A 629 26.73 15.92 21.30
C GLU A 629 25.58 15.69 20.29
N ALA A 630 25.91 15.22 19.09
CA ALA A 630 24.88 14.92 18.08
C ALA A 630 23.92 13.83 18.56
N ALA A 631 24.41 12.78 19.21
CA ALA A 631 23.60 11.72 19.78
C ALA A 631 22.74 12.24 20.95
N HIS A 632 23.33 12.97 21.90
CA HIS A 632 22.62 13.55 23.03
C HIS A 632 21.42 14.41 22.59
N THR A 633 21.60 15.25 21.58
CA THR A 633 20.56 16.17 21.11
C THR A 633 19.54 15.51 20.16
N SER A 634 19.93 14.49 19.40
CA SER A 634 19.06 13.89 18.38
C SER A 634 18.29 12.65 18.86
N ILE A 635 18.86 11.82 19.74
CA ILE A 635 18.25 10.56 20.19
C ILE A 635 16.87 10.78 20.82
N PRO A 636 16.63 11.77 21.70
CA PRO A 636 15.31 12.00 22.25
C PRO A 636 14.25 12.24 21.17
N SER A 637 14.56 13.07 20.18
CA SER A 637 13.62 13.32 19.06
C SER A 637 13.38 12.08 18.22
N ILE A 638 14.42 11.27 17.95
CA ILE A 638 14.31 10.00 17.19
C ILE A 638 13.42 9.01 17.94
N ILE A 639 13.53 8.89 19.25
CA ILE A 639 12.71 7.99 20.07
C ILE A 639 11.24 8.42 20.02
N VAL A 640 10.95 9.71 20.22
CA VAL A 640 9.57 10.23 20.20
C VAL A 640 8.92 9.99 18.85
N SER A 641 9.64 10.30 17.79
CA SER A 641 9.19 10.15 16.41
C SER A 641 8.93 8.68 16.06
N ALA A 642 9.88 7.78 16.31
CA ALA A 642 9.75 6.38 16.02
C ALA A 642 8.63 5.68 16.83
N LEU A 643 8.49 6.03 18.12
CA LEU A 643 7.41 5.51 18.97
C LEU A 643 6.05 6.07 18.55
N GLY A 644 6.00 7.33 18.13
CA GLY A 644 4.80 7.91 17.56
C GLY A 644 4.36 7.21 16.28
N PHE A 645 5.30 6.99 15.37
CA PHE A 645 5.07 6.22 14.14
C PHE A 645 4.59 4.78 14.46
N PHE A 646 5.29 4.10 15.37
CA PHE A 646 4.93 2.76 15.85
C PHE A 646 3.49 2.71 16.37
N THR A 647 3.11 3.64 17.25
CA THR A 647 1.77 3.63 17.87
C THR A 647 0.66 3.98 16.90
N ALA A 648 0.91 4.85 15.92
CA ALA A 648 -0.05 5.18 14.88
C ALA A 648 -0.34 3.97 13.96
N THR A 649 0.66 3.10 13.72
CA THR A 649 0.54 1.99 12.79
C THR A 649 0.19 0.67 13.47
N VAL A 650 0.72 0.36 14.66
CA VAL A 650 0.46 -0.91 15.35
C VAL A 650 -1.02 -1.08 15.73
N GLY A 651 -1.72 0.00 16.08
CA GLY A 651 -3.14 -0.05 16.40
C GLY A 651 -3.98 -0.55 15.22
N VAL A 652 -3.67 -0.08 14.02
CA VAL A 652 -4.32 -0.54 12.78
C VAL A 652 -3.96 -2.00 12.48
N ALA A 653 -2.68 -2.35 12.62
CA ALA A 653 -2.20 -3.71 12.38
C ALA A 653 -2.89 -4.77 13.23
N VAL A 654 -3.24 -4.42 14.46
CA VAL A 654 -3.92 -5.34 15.41
C VAL A 654 -5.43 -5.37 15.21
N TYR A 655 -5.99 -4.25 14.74
CA TYR A 655 -7.44 -4.10 14.66
C TYR A 655 -8.03 -4.55 13.32
N SER A 656 -7.34 -4.29 12.19
CA SER A 656 -7.88 -4.58 10.85
C SER A 656 -7.86 -6.07 10.54
N ASP A 657 -9.00 -6.58 10.10
CA ASP A 657 -9.17 -7.95 9.59
C ASP A 657 -8.70 -8.07 8.13
N ILE A 658 -8.51 -6.95 7.43
CA ILE A 658 -8.00 -6.92 6.05
C ILE A 658 -6.49 -7.20 6.04
N ALA A 659 -6.08 -8.36 5.51
CA ALA A 659 -4.71 -8.86 5.59
C ALA A 659 -3.67 -7.89 4.99
N ILE A 660 -3.95 -7.24 3.87
CA ILE A 660 -3.05 -6.25 3.26
C ILE A 660 -2.81 -5.08 4.22
N ILE A 661 -3.87 -4.49 4.78
CA ILE A 661 -3.79 -3.32 5.65
C ILE A 661 -3.07 -3.67 6.96
N SER A 662 -3.47 -4.78 7.58
CA SER A 662 -2.86 -5.30 8.81
C SER A 662 -1.37 -5.59 8.62
N THR A 663 -0.99 -6.26 7.51
CA THR A 663 0.40 -6.60 7.21
C THR A 663 1.25 -5.36 6.93
N VAL A 664 0.79 -4.43 6.10
CA VAL A 664 1.52 -3.17 5.82
C VAL A 664 1.73 -2.39 7.10
N CYS A 665 0.69 -2.16 7.88
CA CYS A 665 0.78 -1.39 9.12
C CYS A 665 1.66 -2.08 10.18
N GLY A 666 1.60 -3.42 10.28
CA GLY A 666 2.44 -4.21 11.17
C GLY A 666 3.93 -4.17 10.81
N LEU A 667 4.24 -4.28 9.53
CA LEU A 667 5.60 -4.15 9.03
C LEU A 667 6.14 -2.74 9.16
N MET A 668 5.31 -1.73 8.97
CA MET A 668 5.66 -0.33 9.19
C MET A 668 5.96 -0.06 10.66
N ALA A 669 5.12 -0.55 11.59
CA ALA A 669 5.34 -0.44 13.02
C ALA A 669 6.68 -1.08 13.42
N ARG A 670 6.90 -2.33 13.01
CA ARG A 670 8.16 -3.05 13.26
C ARG A 670 9.34 -2.35 12.60
N GLY A 671 9.19 -1.88 11.36
CA GLY A 671 10.21 -1.16 10.61
C GLY A 671 10.65 0.14 11.29
N ALA A 672 9.73 0.90 11.88
CA ALA A 672 10.06 2.11 12.64
C ALA A 672 10.96 1.79 13.85
N VAL A 673 10.65 0.74 14.59
CA VAL A 673 11.46 0.30 15.74
C VAL A 673 12.84 -0.19 15.29
N ILE A 674 12.91 -1.02 14.25
CA ILE A 674 14.18 -1.52 13.70
C ILE A 674 15.04 -0.34 13.21
N SER A 675 14.45 0.60 12.48
CA SER A 675 15.16 1.78 11.98
C SER A 675 15.64 2.68 13.10
N MET A 676 14.83 2.88 14.15
CA MET A 676 15.23 3.61 15.36
C MET A 676 16.49 2.98 15.98
N PHE A 677 16.51 1.68 16.21
CA PHE A 677 17.68 0.99 16.75
C PHE A 677 18.89 1.08 15.81
N THR A 678 18.67 0.93 14.51
CA THR A 678 19.73 1.06 13.50
C THR A 678 20.35 2.45 13.51
N VAL A 679 19.54 3.49 13.55
CA VAL A 679 20.02 4.88 13.57
C VAL A 679 20.68 5.24 14.90
N ILE A 680 20.19 4.74 16.03
CA ILE A 680 20.78 5.03 17.35
C ILE A 680 22.12 4.30 17.54
N PHE A 681 22.25 3.03 17.12
CA PHE A 681 23.44 2.23 17.41
C PHE A 681 24.42 2.09 16.25
N LEU A 682 23.92 1.82 15.03
CA LEU A 682 24.78 1.57 13.87
C LEU A 682 25.28 2.87 13.26
N LEU A 683 24.42 3.86 13.04
CA LEU A 683 24.78 5.08 12.33
C LEU A 683 25.89 5.88 13.03
N PRO A 684 25.86 6.18 14.34
CA PRO A 684 26.97 6.84 15.02
C PRO A 684 28.28 6.05 14.92
N SER A 685 28.18 4.71 14.95
CA SER A 685 29.33 3.84 14.83
C SER A 685 29.96 3.91 13.45
N LEU A 686 29.15 3.95 12.38
CA LEU A 686 29.60 4.14 11.01
C LEU A 686 30.20 5.52 10.78
N LEU A 687 29.58 6.58 11.34
CA LEU A 687 30.12 7.94 11.28
C LEU A 687 31.47 8.04 12.00
N MET A 688 31.65 7.39 13.16
CA MET A 688 32.93 7.29 13.85
C MET A 688 33.99 6.59 13.02
N ALA A 689 33.66 5.45 12.41
CA ALA A 689 34.58 4.67 11.60
C ALA A 689 35.01 5.41 10.33
N SER A 690 34.05 6.13 9.70
CA SER A 690 34.24 6.81 8.41
C SER A 690 34.58 8.30 8.52
N ASP A 691 34.83 8.85 9.73
CA ASP A 691 35.06 10.28 9.95
C ASP A 691 36.10 10.91 9.00
N LYS A 692 37.24 10.25 8.77
CA LYS A 692 38.27 10.75 7.86
C LYS A 692 37.77 10.88 6.42
N LEU A 693 36.95 9.93 5.95
CA LEU A 693 36.36 9.96 4.62
C LEU A 693 35.32 11.07 4.52
N ILE A 694 34.47 11.20 5.54
CA ILE A 694 33.43 12.22 5.62
C ILE A 694 34.05 13.62 5.57
N CYS A 695 35.08 13.89 6.37
CA CYS A 695 35.78 15.17 6.38
C CYS A 695 36.41 15.54 5.03
N ARG A 696 36.87 14.55 4.26
CA ARG A 696 37.47 14.80 2.93
C ARG A 696 36.44 15.06 1.83
N THR A 697 35.25 14.52 1.96
CA THR A 697 34.23 14.53 0.91
C THR A 697 33.06 15.48 1.20
N THR A 698 33.06 16.15 2.36
CA THR A 698 31.98 17.06 2.78
C THR A 698 32.42 18.51 2.63
N VAL A 699 31.58 19.33 1.98
CA VAL A 699 31.83 20.76 1.81
C VAL A 699 31.78 21.47 3.16
N GLY A 700 32.81 22.27 3.44
CA GLY A 700 32.95 23.02 4.68
C GLY A 700 33.67 22.30 5.82
N MET A 701 33.96 21.00 5.71
CA MET A 701 34.71 20.24 6.72
C MET A 701 36.23 20.16 6.43
N LYS A 702 36.72 20.59 5.27
CA LYS A 702 38.15 20.52 4.90
C LYS A 702 39.05 21.34 5.79
N GLU A 703 38.56 22.45 6.33
CA GLU A 703 39.34 23.34 7.19
C GLU A 703 39.59 22.77 8.60
N SER A 704 38.70 21.90 9.09
CA SER A 704 38.84 21.28 10.42
C SER A 704 39.91 20.18 10.50
N ILE A 705 40.47 19.72 9.38
CA ILE A 705 41.55 18.72 9.33
C ILE A 705 42.92 19.36 9.52
N ASN A 706 43.08 20.63 9.10
CA ASN A 706 44.35 21.33 9.11
C ASN A 706 44.68 22.07 10.44
N GLU A 707 43.68 22.25 11.33
CA GLU A 707 43.89 22.89 12.64
C GLU A 707 44.45 21.95 13.72
N HIS A 708 44.81 20.71 13.39
CA HIS A 708 45.47 19.76 14.29
C HIS A 708 46.99 19.67 14.07
N SER A 709 47.63 20.72 13.58
CA SER A 709 49.08 20.90 13.82
C SER A 709 49.26 21.35 15.26
N PRO A 710 50.13 20.67 16.05
CA PRO A 710 50.41 21.17 17.41
C PRO A 710 50.99 22.58 17.24
N VAL A 711 50.40 23.53 17.95
CA VAL A 711 51.02 24.82 18.21
C VAL A 711 52.30 24.47 18.96
N ASN A 712 53.42 24.43 18.26
CA ASN A 712 54.72 24.49 18.88
C ASN A 712 54.84 25.86 19.60
N GLY A 713 54.43 25.86 20.85
CA GLY A 713 54.85 26.87 21.76
C GLY A 713 56.30 26.64 22.11
N ASP A 714 57.17 27.28 21.39
CA ASP A 714 58.53 27.66 21.83
C ASP A 714 59.00 28.77 20.91
N ALA A 715 58.69 29.99 21.27
CA ALA A 715 59.44 31.16 20.88
C ALA A 715 60.02 31.72 22.15
N ALA A 716 61.24 31.27 22.40
CA ALA A 716 62.07 31.77 23.49
C ALA A 716 62.23 33.28 23.49
N ILE A 717 62.27 33.77 24.67
CA ILE A 717 62.91 34.97 25.18
C ILE A 717 64.24 35.24 24.46
N CYS A 718 64.34 36.36 23.77
CA CYS A 718 65.45 37.32 23.88
C CYS A 718 65.00 38.68 23.35
#